data_35df9212fa68b3e241be32ae94d8652e
#
_entry.id   35df9212fa68b3e241be32ae94d8652e
#
_cell.length_a   1.000
_cell.length_b   1.000
_cell.length_c   1.000
_cell.angle_alpha   90.00
_cell.angle_beta   90.00
_cell.angle_gamma   90.00
#
_symmetry.space_group_name_H-M   'P 1'
#
loop_
_entity.id
_entity.type
_entity.pdbx_description
1 polymer ?
#
loop_
_entity_poly.entity_id
_entity_poly.type
_entity_poly.pdbx_seq_one_letter_code
_entity_poly.pdbx_strand_id
1 'polypeptide(L)'
;MAVDKPLQDLLNQDDFEMGPEGLPVIEEEMVPEDTLVTELEDGSVEIDFDPTAEESMMDVEFDGNLAEVMEDDDLRTLAVDLVGKFDSDKNSRSDWEETYEQGLDQLGLEIEERTTPWSGACGVFHPMLSEAVVRFQSQTIQEIMPAKGPVKTQCWGIQTRERMDQAKRVQDYMNYQLLEVMTEYRSETEKLLFSLPLAGSAFRKIYYDPSLGRPTSMFVPAEDFVVAFNEADLEQAERYTHVMTRSTNQIKKLQVRGFYRDVELTPSFIESNPITDKFNDIGGVSPSGDKEDRHQLLEMHVDVDLPGFEDPDGIALPYVVTIDKGSDTILSIYRNWDEEDEHKTKKQHFVHYGYVPGIGFYNLCLIHMIGGLAKSATSLLRQLVDAGTLSNLPGGLKTRGLRIKGDDTPIMPGEFRDVDVPGGVIRDNITFLPYKEPSSVLYQLLGNIVEEGRRFASMADLKVADMNQEAPVGTTLAIMERAMKVQSAIQARIHASLKQEYKILARIIADFTSPDYPYETDAGEGIKAEDFDDRIDVIPVSDPNASTMAQRIMQYQAALQLAAQAPNMYDLPLLHRQMMELIGIPNADKVVPIGDEVPPKDPVTENQALMTQEPVKVYEYQDHDAHMRVHMVLKNDPQMAQEVQNSPAGGAIMGALDAHVREHLAFVFRRQVEEELGAELPPMGQPLPEDVEKRLSTLIADAADQMMGKKQQQAAAQQQAQQQQDPIIQMRQQEVQIRQQEQQRKTQADQAKQMLEQQKLALLEEKMTQEQRLDIAELGLKEQELRIKAEQERVQFDASQELEGIKLGREIAMDNDSE
;
A
#
# COMPACT_ATOMS: atom_id res chain seq x y z
N MET A 1 -1.13 5.27 -24.39
CA MET A 1 -0.98 4.20 -25.40
C MET A 1 -1.77 3.04 -24.89
N ALA A 2 -2.94 2.86 -25.42
CA ALA A 2 -3.75 1.68 -25.12
C ALA A 2 -3.54 0.72 -26.30
N VAL A 3 -2.66 -0.24 -26.16
CA VAL A 3 -2.45 -1.34 -27.13
C VAL A 3 -2.50 -2.62 -26.32
N ASP A 4 -3.49 -3.41 -26.61
CA ASP A 4 -3.80 -4.63 -25.89
C ASP A 4 -3.21 -5.91 -26.49
N LYS A 5 -2.44 -5.83 -27.57
CA LYS A 5 -1.75 -7.00 -28.15
C LYS A 5 -0.23 -6.84 -28.24
N PRO A 6 0.54 -7.89 -27.99
CA PRO A 6 1.98 -7.84 -28.17
C PRO A 6 2.35 -7.71 -29.64
N LEU A 7 3.27 -6.79 -29.91
CA LEU A 7 3.88 -6.56 -31.23
C LEU A 7 4.61 -7.79 -31.82
N GLN A 8 4.55 -8.95 -31.14
CA GLN A 8 5.18 -10.18 -31.63
C GLN A 8 4.54 -10.74 -32.90
N ASP A 9 3.23 -10.48 -33.09
CA ASP A 9 2.57 -10.95 -34.33
C ASP A 9 2.89 -10.08 -35.54
N LEU A 10 3.23 -8.81 -35.33
CA LEU A 10 3.66 -7.90 -36.40
C LEU A 10 5.13 -8.07 -36.82
N LEU A 11 5.95 -8.69 -36.00
CA LEU A 11 7.37 -8.95 -36.32
C LEU A 11 7.64 -10.29 -37.02
N ASN A 12 6.63 -11.16 -37.13
CA ASN A 12 6.75 -12.48 -37.75
C ASN A 12 6.27 -12.55 -39.22
N GLN A 13 5.93 -11.42 -39.84
CA GLN A 13 5.71 -11.37 -41.27
C GLN A 13 7.03 -11.18 -42.04
N ASP A 14 7.93 -12.15 -41.93
CA ASP A 14 9.10 -12.32 -42.79
C ASP A 14 8.74 -13.14 -44.06
N ASP A 15 7.83 -12.66 -44.87
CA ASP A 15 7.57 -13.18 -46.20
C ASP A 15 7.58 -12.08 -47.24
N PHE A 16 8.70 -11.32 -47.33
CA PHE A 16 8.99 -10.57 -48.52
C PHE A 16 9.80 -11.43 -49.48
N GLU A 17 9.18 -11.87 -50.59
CA GLU A 17 9.92 -12.43 -51.71
C GLU A 17 10.83 -11.39 -52.34
N MET A 18 12.12 -11.58 -52.18
CA MET A 18 13.15 -10.73 -52.79
C MET A 18 13.39 -11.13 -54.22
N GLY A 19 13.19 -10.24 -55.14
CA GLY A 19 13.57 -10.42 -56.54
C GLY A 19 15.10 -10.62 -56.75
N PRO A 20 15.51 -11.11 -57.91
CA PRO A 20 16.92 -11.46 -58.17
C PRO A 20 17.92 -10.27 -58.12
N GLU A 21 17.50 -9.05 -57.95
CA GLU A 21 18.37 -7.87 -57.84
C GLU A 21 18.33 -7.21 -56.43
N GLY A 22 17.74 -7.86 -55.42
CA GLY A 22 17.77 -7.39 -54.05
C GLY A 22 16.88 -6.15 -53.74
N LEU A 23 15.91 -5.87 -54.61
CA LEU A 23 14.87 -4.87 -54.39
C LEU A 23 13.52 -5.59 -54.15
N PRO A 24 12.65 -5.08 -53.28
CA PRO A 24 11.33 -5.64 -53.08
C PRO A 24 10.53 -5.51 -54.40
N VAL A 25 9.93 -6.60 -54.85
CA VAL A 25 9.03 -6.57 -55.98
C VAL A 25 7.71 -6.00 -55.51
N ILE A 26 7.43 -4.75 -55.88
CA ILE A 26 6.09 -4.16 -55.77
C ILE A 26 5.35 -4.62 -57.00
N GLU A 27 4.50 -5.65 -56.88
CA GLU A 27 3.48 -5.92 -57.88
C GLU A 27 2.49 -4.77 -57.83
N GLU A 28 2.48 -3.95 -58.87
CA GLU A 28 1.35 -3.06 -59.17
C GLU A 28 0.16 -3.97 -59.51
N GLU A 29 -0.64 -4.31 -58.48
CA GLU A 29 -1.99 -4.80 -58.75
C GLU A 29 -2.76 -3.68 -59.45
N MET A 30 -3.03 -3.90 -60.78
CA MET A 30 -3.95 -3.07 -61.51
C MET A 30 -5.31 -3.21 -60.84
N VAL A 31 -5.73 -2.09 -60.22
CA VAL A 31 -7.07 -1.91 -59.67
C VAL A 31 -8.08 -2.19 -60.81
N PRO A 32 -8.97 -3.16 -60.68
CA PRO A 32 -10.02 -3.31 -61.66
C PRO A 32 -10.92 -2.07 -61.63
N GLU A 33 -11.12 -1.43 -62.74
CA GLU A 33 -12.18 -0.44 -62.94
C GLU A 33 -13.56 -1.16 -62.95
N ASP A 34 -14.00 -1.72 -61.86
CA ASP A 34 -15.35 -2.26 -61.73
C ASP A 34 -16.18 -1.40 -60.74
N THR A 35 -16.81 -0.36 -61.35
CA THR A 35 -17.98 0.26 -60.73
C THR A 35 -19.09 -0.79 -60.65
N LEU A 36 -19.51 -1.13 -59.43
CA LEU A 36 -20.64 -2.02 -59.21
C LEU A 36 -21.94 -1.22 -59.44
N VAL A 37 -22.66 -1.58 -60.45
CA VAL A 37 -23.97 -0.98 -60.78
C VAL A 37 -25.06 -1.98 -60.40
N THR A 38 -25.82 -1.72 -59.31
CA THR A 38 -26.90 -2.60 -58.87
C THR A 38 -28.24 -1.98 -59.24
N GLU A 39 -29.04 -2.65 -60.07
CA GLU A 39 -30.44 -2.27 -60.36
C GLU A 39 -31.35 -2.78 -59.22
N LEU A 40 -32.00 -1.82 -58.52
CA LEU A 40 -32.97 -2.14 -57.49
C LEU A 40 -34.34 -2.50 -58.07
N GLU A 41 -35.16 -3.27 -57.33
CA GLU A 41 -36.48 -3.75 -57.79
C GLU A 41 -37.46 -2.64 -58.16
N ASP A 42 -37.21 -1.37 -57.78
CA ASP A 42 -38.02 -0.20 -58.09
C ASP A 42 -37.58 0.50 -59.40
N GLY A 43 -36.55 0.01 -60.09
CA GLY A 43 -36.03 0.55 -61.33
C GLY A 43 -35.09 1.72 -61.16
N SER A 44 -34.62 1.97 -59.90
CA SER A 44 -33.53 2.89 -59.62
C SER A 44 -32.19 2.15 -59.70
N VAL A 45 -31.13 2.86 -60.09
CA VAL A 45 -29.79 2.31 -60.24
C VAL A 45 -28.91 2.90 -59.20
N GLU A 46 -28.38 2.07 -58.32
CA GLU A 46 -27.38 2.43 -57.36
C GLU A 46 -26.00 2.20 -57.98
N ILE A 47 -25.21 3.28 -58.05
CA ILE A 47 -23.85 3.25 -58.61
C ILE A 47 -22.89 3.40 -57.41
N ASP A 48 -22.27 2.30 -57.03
CA ASP A 48 -21.20 2.35 -56.05
C ASP A 48 -19.89 2.63 -56.75
N PHE A 49 -19.31 3.78 -56.48
CA PHE A 49 -18.06 4.29 -57.07
C PHE A 49 -16.81 3.67 -56.40
N ASP A 50 -16.97 3.07 -55.26
CA ASP A 50 -15.88 2.38 -54.54
C ASP A 50 -16.40 1.19 -53.74
N PRO A 51 -16.74 0.06 -54.44
CA PRO A 51 -17.23 -1.13 -53.80
C PRO A 51 -16.21 -1.81 -52.86
N THR A 52 -14.97 -1.38 -52.90
CA THR A 52 -13.91 -1.87 -52.01
C THR A 52 -13.89 -1.12 -50.68
N ALA A 53 -14.54 0.04 -50.54
CA ALA A 53 -14.61 0.79 -49.31
C ALA A 53 -15.38 0.04 -48.22
N GLU A 54 -16.52 -0.60 -48.55
CA GLU A 54 -17.26 -1.41 -47.58
C GLU A 54 -16.54 -2.70 -47.23
N GLU A 55 -15.86 -3.36 -48.16
CA GLU A 55 -15.02 -4.54 -47.90
C GLU A 55 -13.80 -4.15 -47.03
N SER A 56 -13.19 -3.00 -47.26
CA SER A 56 -12.05 -2.54 -46.48
C SER A 56 -12.41 -2.18 -45.02
N MET A 57 -13.66 -1.73 -44.80
CA MET A 57 -14.17 -1.48 -43.42
C MET A 57 -14.48 -2.76 -42.68
N MET A 58 -14.84 -3.85 -43.36
CA MET A 58 -15.10 -5.16 -42.73
C MET A 58 -13.82 -5.97 -42.37
N ASP A 59 -12.67 -5.64 -42.96
CA ASP A 59 -11.44 -6.42 -42.84
C ASP A 59 -10.43 -5.85 -41.80
N VAL A 60 -10.82 -4.82 -41.01
CA VAL A 60 -9.94 -4.27 -39.97
C VAL A 60 -9.87 -5.19 -38.77
N GLU A 61 -8.67 -5.68 -38.44
CA GLU A 61 -8.42 -6.43 -37.22
C GLU A 61 -9.02 -5.71 -36.00
N PHE A 62 -9.50 -6.48 -35.02
CA PHE A 62 -10.15 -5.91 -33.85
C PHE A 62 -9.31 -4.84 -33.15
N ASP A 63 -7.99 -5.04 -33.08
CA ASP A 63 -7.03 -4.11 -32.47
C ASP A 63 -6.46 -3.10 -33.48
N GLY A 64 -6.96 -3.06 -34.72
CA GLY A 64 -6.51 -2.15 -35.76
C GLY A 64 -6.90 -0.70 -35.50
N ASN A 65 -6.16 0.23 -36.11
CA ASN A 65 -6.45 1.67 -36.07
C ASN A 65 -7.60 1.99 -37.03
N LEU A 66 -8.80 2.19 -36.53
CA LEU A 66 -9.98 2.54 -37.33
C LEU A 66 -9.84 3.84 -38.10
N ALA A 67 -8.99 4.76 -37.65
CA ALA A 67 -8.77 6.02 -38.32
C ALA A 67 -8.10 5.89 -39.70
N GLU A 68 -7.56 4.71 -40.05
CA GLU A 68 -6.95 4.44 -41.34
C GLU A 68 -7.97 4.15 -42.44
N VAL A 69 -9.16 3.67 -42.05
CA VAL A 69 -10.23 3.24 -43.00
C VAL A 69 -11.41 4.20 -43.02
N MET A 70 -11.51 5.11 -42.05
CA MET A 70 -12.59 6.11 -42.01
C MET A 70 -12.34 7.26 -43.01
N GLU A 71 -13.40 7.85 -43.51
CA GLU A 71 -13.30 9.00 -44.38
C GLU A 71 -12.74 10.24 -43.68
N ASP A 72 -11.90 11.03 -44.36
CA ASP A 72 -11.25 12.22 -43.79
C ASP A 72 -12.25 13.30 -43.34
N ASP A 73 -13.40 13.42 -43.98
CA ASP A 73 -14.44 14.41 -43.61
C ASP A 73 -15.14 13.99 -42.30
N ASP A 74 -15.38 12.70 -42.10
CA ASP A 74 -15.93 12.15 -40.83
C ASP A 74 -14.93 12.31 -39.71
N LEU A 75 -13.68 11.97 -39.96
CA LEU A 75 -12.59 12.16 -38.98
C LEU A 75 -12.46 13.62 -38.55
N ARG A 76 -12.55 14.55 -39.49
CA ARG A 76 -12.49 15.99 -39.19
C ARG A 76 -13.70 16.47 -38.39
N THR A 77 -14.90 15.98 -38.73
CA THR A 77 -16.13 16.34 -38.02
C THR A 77 -16.05 15.81 -36.57
N LEU A 78 -15.62 14.56 -36.40
CA LEU A 78 -15.40 13.95 -35.10
C LEU A 78 -14.35 14.69 -34.29
N ALA A 79 -13.21 15.08 -34.91
CA ALA A 79 -12.14 15.81 -34.24
C ALA A 79 -12.64 17.12 -33.65
N VAL A 80 -13.38 17.93 -34.45
CA VAL A 80 -13.93 19.22 -34.03
C VAL A 80 -14.94 19.02 -32.85
N ASP A 81 -15.80 18.04 -32.93
CA ASP A 81 -16.75 17.73 -31.84
C ASP A 81 -16.02 17.34 -30.55
N LEU A 82 -15.04 16.43 -30.63
CA LEU A 82 -14.28 15.95 -29.49
C LEU A 82 -13.39 17.04 -28.86
N VAL A 83 -12.73 17.87 -29.67
CA VAL A 83 -11.99 19.03 -29.16
C VAL A 83 -12.90 20.03 -28.48
N GLY A 84 -14.09 20.28 -29.04
CA GLY A 84 -15.10 21.12 -28.40
C GLY A 84 -15.58 20.58 -27.04
N LYS A 85 -15.77 19.26 -26.94
CA LYS A 85 -16.10 18.57 -25.69
C LYS A 85 -14.95 18.69 -24.67
N PHE A 86 -13.72 18.50 -25.10
CA PHE A 86 -12.53 18.71 -24.27
C PHE A 86 -12.45 20.14 -23.71
N ASP A 87 -12.64 21.16 -24.55
CA ASP A 87 -12.60 22.56 -24.11
C ASP A 87 -13.73 22.88 -23.11
N SER A 88 -14.91 22.28 -23.29
CA SER A 88 -16.00 22.35 -22.31
C SER A 88 -15.63 21.77 -20.97
N ASP A 89 -15.01 20.58 -20.97
CA ASP A 89 -14.58 19.90 -19.75
C ASP A 89 -13.47 20.69 -19.05
N LYS A 90 -12.49 21.20 -19.79
CA LYS A 90 -11.42 22.07 -19.27
C LYS A 90 -12.00 23.33 -18.62
N ASN A 91 -12.98 23.97 -19.28
CA ASN A 91 -13.63 25.17 -18.72
C ASN A 91 -14.43 24.84 -17.45
N SER A 92 -15.03 23.67 -17.35
CA SER A 92 -15.82 23.25 -16.17
C SER A 92 -15.01 23.19 -14.88
N ARG A 93 -13.69 23.00 -14.96
CA ARG A 93 -12.77 22.90 -13.82
C ARG A 93 -11.92 24.16 -13.57
N SER A 94 -12.19 25.27 -14.26
CA SER A 94 -11.40 26.50 -14.19
C SER A 94 -11.22 27.04 -12.77
N ASP A 95 -12.26 26.98 -11.93
CA ASP A 95 -12.20 27.45 -10.53
C ASP A 95 -11.25 26.57 -9.69
N TRP A 96 -11.18 25.27 -9.97
CA TRP A 96 -10.25 24.36 -9.34
C TRP A 96 -8.80 24.66 -9.78
N GLU A 97 -8.58 24.91 -11.08
CA GLU A 97 -7.28 25.29 -11.63
C GLU A 97 -6.77 26.60 -11.01
N GLU A 98 -7.61 27.62 -10.92
CA GLU A 98 -7.26 28.91 -10.29
C GLU A 98 -6.92 28.73 -8.81
N THR A 99 -7.69 27.93 -8.08
CA THR A 99 -7.41 27.63 -6.67
C THR A 99 -6.08 26.89 -6.49
N TYR A 100 -5.77 25.97 -7.39
CA TYR A 100 -4.54 25.20 -7.36
C TYR A 100 -3.34 26.10 -7.67
N GLU A 101 -3.40 26.92 -8.71
CA GLU A 101 -2.36 27.88 -9.09
C GLU A 101 -2.06 28.85 -7.93
N GLN A 102 -3.08 29.50 -7.37
CA GLN A 102 -2.92 30.39 -6.21
C GLN A 102 -2.37 29.68 -4.98
N GLY A 103 -2.66 28.41 -4.83
CA GLY A 103 -2.16 27.59 -3.73
C GLY A 103 -0.68 27.26 -3.87
N LEU A 104 -0.18 27.07 -5.08
CA LEU A 104 1.23 26.80 -5.33
C LEU A 104 2.15 27.94 -4.85
N ASP A 105 1.68 29.18 -4.92
CA ASP A 105 2.40 30.33 -4.33
C ASP A 105 2.70 30.15 -2.85
N GLN A 106 1.83 29.44 -2.12
CA GLN A 106 1.97 29.22 -0.68
C GLN A 106 2.96 28.12 -0.31
N LEU A 107 3.51 27.40 -1.30
CA LEU A 107 4.60 26.43 -1.05
C LEU A 107 5.86 27.13 -0.55
N GLY A 108 6.08 28.40 -0.95
CA GLY A 108 7.19 29.19 -0.50
C GLY A 108 8.57 28.67 -0.91
N LEU A 109 8.64 27.96 -2.02
CA LEU A 109 9.89 27.42 -2.59
C LEU A 109 10.61 28.43 -3.47
N GLU A 110 9.95 29.53 -3.83
CA GLU A 110 10.50 30.64 -4.60
C GLU A 110 11.03 31.73 -3.67
N ILE A 111 12.17 32.34 -4.04
CA ILE A 111 12.72 33.51 -3.36
C ILE A 111 12.13 34.76 -4.02
N GLU A 112 11.10 35.34 -3.40
CA GLU A 112 10.41 36.52 -3.92
C GLU A 112 11.18 37.79 -3.55
N GLU A 113 11.60 38.60 -4.55
CA GLU A 113 12.10 39.94 -4.37
C GLU A 113 10.94 40.95 -4.40
N ARG A 114 10.48 41.36 -3.22
CA ARG A 114 9.36 42.31 -3.12
C ARG A 114 9.78 43.74 -3.31
N THR A 115 9.02 44.44 -4.15
CA THR A 115 9.16 45.89 -4.40
C THR A 115 8.08 46.70 -3.65
N THR A 116 7.06 46.04 -3.13
CA THR A 116 5.96 46.65 -2.38
C THR A 116 5.90 46.10 -0.96
N PRO A 117 5.71 46.94 0.07
CA PRO A 117 5.47 48.39 0.11
C PRO A 117 6.72 49.23 -0.16
N TRP A 118 7.90 48.63 -0.15
CA TRP A 118 9.16 49.26 -0.56
C TRP A 118 10.10 48.21 -1.18
N SER A 119 11.06 48.65 -1.98
CA SER A 119 12.07 47.76 -2.55
C SER A 119 12.95 47.11 -1.47
N GLY A 120 13.02 45.80 -1.42
CA GLY A 120 13.68 45.01 -0.41
C GLY A 120 12.83 44.70 0.84
N ALA A 121 11.51 44.85 0.75
CA ALA A 121 10.57 44.31 1.73
C ALA A 121 10.70 42.77 1.82
N CYS A 122 10.36 42.26 3.00
CA CYS A 122 10.46 40.80 3.27
C CYS A 122 9.67 39.96 2.29
N GLY A 123 10.34 39.11 1.49
CA GLY A 123 9.75 38.15 0.56
C GLY A 123 9.57 36.74 1.10
N VAL A 124 9.83 36.51 2.40
CA VAL A 124 9.79 35.17 3.00
C VAL A 124 8.38 34.63 3.04
N PHE A 125 8.21 33.35 2.71
CA PHE A 125 7.00 32.57 2.89
C PHE A 125 7.08 31.71 4.17
N HIS A 126 5.97 31.46 4.78
CA HIS A 126 5.91 30.51 5.90
C HIS A 126 5.77 29.09 5.35
N PRO A 127 6.69 28.14 5.66
CA PRO A 127 6.76 26.83 5.00
C PRO A 127 5.72 25.81 5.50
N MET A 128 4.55 26.27 5.98
CA MET A 128 3.52 25.39 6.56
C MET A 128 2.99 24.37 5.54
N LEU A 129 2.70 24.82 4.31
CA LEU A 129 2.15 23.96 3.26
C LEU A 129 3.21 22.97 2.76
N SER A 130 4.42 23.44 2.49
CA SER A 130 5.53 22.57 2.05
C SER A 130 5.92 21.54 3.10
N GLU A 131 5.95 21.93 4.39
CA GLU A 131 6.16 20.99 5.50
C GLU A 131 5.10 19.88 5.50
N ALA A 132 3.82 20.23 5.30
CA ALA A 132 2.72 19.29 5.25
C ALA A 132 2.86 18.28 4.11
N VAL A 133 3.16 18.78 2.91
CA VAL A 133 3.31 17.96 1.70
C VAL A 133 4.47 16.98 1.83
N VAL A 134 5.65 17.48 2.20
CA VAL A 134 6.86 16.65 2.33
C VAL A 134 6.70 15.60 3.44
N ARG A 135 6.04 15.94 4.53
CA ARG A 135 5.77 15.02 5.62
C ARG A 135 4.81 13.91 5.17
N PHE A 136 3.72 14.27 4.50
CA PHE A 136 2.78 13.31 3.93
C PHE A 136 3.48 12.35 2.96
N GLN A 137 4.24 12.88 2.00
CA GLN A 137 5.01 12.08 1.05
C GLN A 137 5.96 11.11 1.75
N SER A 138 6.75 11.61 2.70
CA SER A 138 7.79 10.83 3.38
C SER A 138 7.21 9.71 4.26
N GLN A 139 6.05 9.93 4.88
CA GLN A 139 5.37 8.92 5.69
C GLN A 139 4.70 7.87 4.81
N THR A 140 3.97 8.32 3.80
CA THR A 140 3.16 7.44 2.96
C THR A 140 4.01 6.54 2.08
N ILE A 141 5.14 7.03 1.54
CA ILE A 141 6.02 6.21 0.69
C ILE A 141 6.61 5.01 1.45
N GLN A 142 6.94 5.18 2.74
CA GLN A 142 7.48 4.10 3.56
C GLN A 142 6.45 2.99 3.82
N GLU A 143 5.18 3.35 3.89
CA GLU A 143 4.09 2.41 4.10
C GLU A 143 3.70 1.69 2.81
N ILE A 144 3.70 2.41 1.68
CA ILE A 144 3.31 1.85 0.37
C ILE A 144 4.42 1.00 -0.22
N MET A 145 5.69 1.38 -0.05
CA MET A 145 6.85 0.72 -0.66
C MET A 145 7.78 0.09 0.39
N PRO A 146 7.34 -0.95 1.11
CA PRO A 146 8.21 -1.67 2.04
C PRO A 146 9.30 -2.44 1.29
N ALA A 147 10.40 -2.75 1.98
CA ALA A 147 11.57 -3.41 1.39
C ALA A 147 11.29 -4.81 0.79
N LYS A 148 10.25 -5.50 1.25
CA LYS A 148 9.83 -6.81 0.72
C LYS A 148 8.92 -6.71 -0.53
N GLY A 149 8.60 -5.51 -0.95
CA GLY A 149 7.70 -5.23 -2.06
C GLY A 149 6.30 -4.76 -1.64
N PRO A 150 5.64 -3.99 -2.51
CA PRO A 150 4.36 -3.35 -2.20
C PRO A 150 3.14 -4.28 -2.36
N VAL A 151 3.31 -5.45 -2.98
CA VAL A 151 2.21 -6.36 -3.33
C VAL A 151 2.13 -7.54 -2.39
N LYS A 152 0.91 -7.88 -2.01
CA LYS A 152 0.52 -9.10 -1.31
C LYS A 152 -0.65 -9.74 -2.05
N THR A 153 -0.73 -11.05 -2.04
CA THR A 153 -1.85 -11.79 -2.62
C THR A 153 -2.81 -12.30 -1.55
N GLN A 154 -4.08 -12.39 -1.89
CA GLN A 154 -5.12 -12.94 -1.04
C GLN A 154 -5.95 -13.96 -1.82
N CYS A 155 -6.03 -15.19 -1.31
CA CYS A 155 -6.89 -16.22 -1.86
C CYS A 155 -8.25 -16.19 -1.18
N TRP A 156 -9.31 -16.16 -1.96
CA TRP A 156 -10.69 -16.26 -1.48
C TRP A 156 -11.17 -17.71 -1.52
N GLY A 157 -11.91 -18.13 -0.50
CA GLY A 157 -12.48 -19.47 -0.41
C GLY A 157 -11.55 -20.50 0.24
N ILE A 158 -11.62 -21.77 -0.22
CA ILE A 158 -10.85 -22.87 0.38
C ILE A 158 -9.38 -22.72 -0.01
N GLN A 159 -8.51 -22.56 0.99
CA GLN A 159 -7.08 -22.44 0.83
C GLN A 159 -6.46 -23.84 0.73
N THR A 160 -6.19 -24.29 -0.48
CA THR A 160 -5.39 -25.48 -0.74
C THR A 160 -3.90 -25.07 -0.77
N ARG A 161 -3.00 -26.03 -0.53
CA ARG A 161 -1.56 -25.79 -0.62
C ARG A 161 -1.15 -25.27 -1.99
N GLU A 162 -1.68 -25.89 -3.04
CA GLU A 162 -1.43 -25.49 -4.44
C GLU A 162 -1.80 -24.01 -4.70
N ARG A 163 -2.98 -23.58 -4.21
CA ARG A 163 -3.40 -22.18 -4.34
C ARG A 163 -2.54 -21.21 -3.54
N MET A 164 -2.04 -21.62 -2.38
CA MET A 164 -1.14 -20.81 -1.58
C MET A 164 0.23 -20.65 -2.27
N ASP A 165 0.73 -21.73 -2.88
CA ASP A 165 1.98 -21.71 -3.64
C ASP A 165 1.82 -20.87 -4.92
N GLN A 166 0.70 -20.99 -5.64
CA GLN A 166 0.33 -20.14 -6.77
C GLN A 166 0.28 -18.66 -6.36
N ALA A 167 -0.44 -18.33 -5.29
CA ALA A 167 -0.54 -16.96 -4.78
C ALA A 167 0.82 -16.38 -4.40
N LYS A 168 1.72 -17.20 -3.85
CA LYS A 168 3.08 -16.78 -3.52
C LYS A 168 3.89 -16.51 -4.78
N ARG A 169 3.81 -17.35 -5.82
CA ARG A 169 4.49 -17.11 -7.10
C ARG A 169 4.02 -15.81 -7.76
N VAL A 170 2.71 -15.58 -7.80
CA VAL A 170 2.14 -14.32 -8.31
C VAL A 170 2.63 -13.11 -7.51
N GLN A 171 2.63 -13.18 -6.18
CA GLN A 171 3.14 -12.12 -5.31
C GLN A 171 4.61 -11.81 -5.59
N ASP A 172 5.46 -12.84 -5.62
CA ASP A 172 6.90 -12.67 -5.81
C ASP A 172 7.20 -12.10 -7.20
N TYR A 173 6.46 -12.55 -8.23
CA TYR A 173 6.63 -12.04 -9.58
C TYR A 173 6.14 -10.60 -9.75
N MET A 174 5.00 -10.25 -9.16
CA MET A 174 4.52 -8.85 -9.15
C MET A 174 5.51 -7.92 -8.45
N ASN A 175 6.04 -8.34 -7.31
CA ASN A 175 7.07 -7.57 -6.60
C ASN A 175 8.36 -7.44 -7.40
N TYR A 176 8.79 -8.51 -8.09
CA TYR A 176 9.93 -8.45 -9.00
C TYR A 176 9.70 -7.46 -10.15
N GLN A 177 8.52 -7.47 -10.77
CA GLN A 177 8.17 -6.52 -11.82
C GLN A 177 8.22 -5.07 -11.31
N LEU A 178 7.64 -4.79 -10.15
CA LEU A 178 7.55 -3.43 -9.59
C LEU A 178 8.87 -2.88 -9.05
N LEU A 179 9.75 -3.74 -8.53
CA LEU A 179 10.98 -3.29 -7.88
C LEU A 179 12.20 -3.33 -8.79
N GLU A 180 12.28 -4.33 -9.70
CA GLU A 180 13.47 -4.58 -10.50
C GLU A 180 13.27 -4.24 -11.99
N VAL A 181 12.11 -4.59 -12.55
CA VAL A 181 11.85 -4.38 -13.99
C VAL A 181 11.36 -2.96 -14.26
N MET A 182 10.39 -2.49 -13.48
CA MET A 182 9.81 -1.13 -13.58
C MET A 182 10.63 -0.15 -12.73
N THR A 183 11.84 0.17 -13.15
CA THR A 183 12.78 1.01 -12.38
C THR A 183 12.25 2.40 -12.05
N GLU A 184 11.33 2.93 -12.86
CA GLU A 184 10.67 4.21 -12.66
C GLU A 184 9.56 4.18 -11.61
N TYR A 185 9.02 3.00 -11.26
CA TYR A 185 7.81 2.87 -10.45
C TYR A 185 7.89 3.64 -9.13
N ARG A 186 9.01 3.54 -8.43
CA ARG A 186 9.23 4.27 -7.17
C ARG A 186 9.26 5.78 -7.38
N SER A 187 9.98 6.25 -8.38
CA SER A 187 10.09 7.68 -8.71
C SER A 187 8.72 8.27 -9.09
N GLU A 188 7.95 7.54 -9.89
CA GLU A 188 6.60 7.95 -10.27
C GLU A 188 5.64 7.92 -9.06
N THR A 189 5.83 7.01 -8.11
CA THR A 189 5.06 6.99 -6.85
C THR A 189 5.41 8.21 -5.97
N GLU A 190 6.68 8.58 -5.88
CA GLU A 190 7.12 9.76 -5.12
C GLU A 190 6.55 11.05 -5.70
N LYS A 191 6.49 11.19 -7.04
CA LYS A 191 5.86 12.33 -7.73
C LYS A 191 4.34 12.37 -7.44
N LEU A 192 3.67 11.24 -7.54
CA LEU A 192 2.25 11.13 -7.24
C LEU A 192 1.96 11.56 -5.80
N LEU A 193 2.72 11.06 -4.83
CA LEU A 193 2.53 11.39 -3.42
C LEU A 193 2.88 12.83 -3.06
N PHE A 194 3.72 13.50 -3.86
CA PHE A 194 3.97 14.93 -3.73
C PHE A 194 2.81 15.76 -4.30
N SER A 195 2.31 15.40 -5.49
CA SER A 195 1.24 16.12 -6.17
C SER A 195 -0.13 15.92 -5.51
N LEU A 196 -0.44 14.71 -5.03
CA LEU A 196 -1.74 14.34 -4.48
C LEU A 196 -2.26 15.28 -3.38
N PRO A 197 -1.50 15.64 -2.34
CA PRO A 197 -1.96 16.57 -1.31
C PRO A 197 -2.09 18.01 -1.80
N LEU A 198 -1.47 18.40 -2.90
CA LEU A 198 -1.55 19.73 -3.50
C LEU A 198 -2.73 19.88 -4.44
N ALA A 199 -2.88 18.96 -5.38
CA ALA A 199 -3.95 18.98 -6.38
C ALA A 199 -5.27 18.39 -5.86
N GLY A 200 -5.21 17.50 -4.84
CA GLY A 200 -6.35 16.74 -4.33
C GLY A 200 -6.62 15.47 -5.12
N SER A 201 -6.25 15.44 -6.37
CA SER A 201 -6.36 14.31 -7.29
C SER A 201 -5.05 14.07 -8.02
N ALA A 202 -4.75 12.82 -8.29
CA ALA A 202 -3.61 12.40 -9.09
C ALA A 202 -3.98 11.12 -9.84
N PHE A 203 -3.33 10.86 -10.96
CA PHE A 203 -3.70 9.74 -11.81
C PHE A 203 -2.49 8.88 -12.11
N ARG A 204 -2.72 7.61 -12.37
CA ARG A 204 -1.76 6.68 -12.94
C ARG A 204 -2.29 6.12 -14.24
N LYS A 205 -1.44 6.16 -15.26
CA LYS A 205 -1.66 5.48 -16.52
C LYS A 205 -0.90 4.17 -16.52
N ILE A 206 -1.61 3.08 -16.74
CA ILE A 206 -1.07 1.72 -16.70
C ILE A 206 -1.23 1.12 -18.08
N TYR A 207 -0.13 0.69 -18.68
CA TYR A 207 -0.11 0.13 -20.04
C TYR A 207 1.13 -0.73 -20.26
N TYR A 208 1.08 -1.56 -21.27
CA TYR A 208 2.28 -2.23 -21.77
C TYR A 208 3.01 -1.31 -22.76
N ASP A 209 4.30 -1.09 -22.57
CA ASP A 209 5.12 -0.30 -23.50
C ASP A 209 5.90 -1.23 -24.42
N PRO A 210 5.49 -1.35 -25.68
CA PRO A 210 6.18 -2.25 -26.63
C PRO A 210 7.60 -1.77 -26.97
N SER A 211 7.91 -0.50 -26.73
CA SER A 211 9.28 0.03 -26.94
C SER A 211 10.23 -0.44 -25.85
N LEU A 212 9.71 -0.60 -24.63
CA LEU A 212 10.46 -1.08 -23.47
C LEU A 212 10.31 -2.59 -23.26
N GLY A 213 9.32 -3.22 -23.91
CA GLY A 213 9.01 -4.64 -23.76
C GLY A 213 8.54 -5.01 -22.33
N ARG A 214 7.88 -4.09 -21.62
CA ARG A 214 7.47 -4.29 -20.23
C ARG A 214 6.24 -3.47 -19.85
N PRO A 215 5.50 -3.89 -18.82
CA PRO A 215 4.46 -3.06 -18.22
C PRO A 215 5.03 -1.76 -17.67
N THR A 216 4.24 -0.70 -17.73
CA THR A 216 4.62 0.64 -17.26
C THR A 216 3.44 1.24 -16.49
N SER A 217 3.73 1.87 -15.35
CA SER A 217 2.77 2.63 -14.57
C SER A 217 3.31 4.05 -14.37
N MET A 218 2.77 4.99 -15.12
CA MET A 218 3.26 6.36 -15.20
C MET A 218 2.35 7.30 -14.40
N PHE A 219 2.95 8.20 -13.64
CA PHE A 219 2.23 9.29 -13.00
C PHE A 219 1.73 10.30 -14.04
N VAL A 220 0.44 10.66 -13.94
CA VAL A 220 -0.18 11.71 -14.71
C VAL A 220 -0.69 12.78 -13.75
N PRO A 221 -0.17 14.00 -13.81
CA PRO A 221 -0.60 15.08 -12.94
C PRO A 221 -2.04 15.50 -13.27
N ALA A 222 -2.75 16.05 -12.29
CA ALA A 222 -4.16 16.39 -12.45
C ALA A 222 -4.41 17.48 -13.48
N GLU A 223 -3.46 18.36 -13.70
CA GLU A 223 -3.51 19.39 -14.76
C GLU A 223 -3.53 18.81 -16.17
N ASP A 224 -2.87 17.69 -16.40
CA ASP A 224 -2.80 17.00 -17.68
C ASP A 224 -3.90 15.96 -17.87
N PHE A 225 -4.76 15.75 -16.87
CA PHE A 225 -5.88 14.80 -16.93
C PHE A 225 -7.21 15.53 -16.77
N VAL A 226 -7.94 15.67 -17.87
CA VAL A 226 -9.16 16.49 -17.94
C VAL A 226 -10.39 15.60 -17.92
N VAL A 227 -11.25 15.85 -16.94
CA VAL A 227 -12.57 15.22 -16.74
C VAL A 227 -13.56 16.33 -16.42
N ALA A 228 -14.82 16.19 -16.82
CA ALA A 228 -15.85 17.15 -16.44
C ALA A 228 -16.00 17.23 -14.92
N PHE A 229 -16.08 18.46 -14.38
CA PHE A 229 -16.09 18.67 -12.92
C PHE A 229 -17.23 17.96 -12.19
N ASN A 230 -18.35 17.74 -12.86
CA ASN A 230 -19.56 17.14 -12.28
C ASN A 230 -19.58 15.61 -12.31
N GLU A 231 -18.58 14.96 -12.90
CA GLU A 231 -18.50 13.50 -12.91
C GLU A 231 -18.30 12.94 -11.48
N ALA A 232 -18.87 11.76 -11.25
CA ALA A 232 -18.79 11.12 -9.93
C ALA A 232 -17.47 10.35 -9.75
N ASP A 233 -17.12 9.53 -10.72
CA ASP A 233 -15.92 8.71 -10.74
C ASP A 233 -15.42 8.45 -12.17
N LEU A 234 -14.25 7.86 -12.31
CA LEU A 234 -13.62 7.60 -13.60
C LEU A 234 -14.26 6.42 -14.36
N GLU A 235 -14.87 5.48 -13.64
CA GLU A 235 -15.47 4.29 -14.23
C GLU A 235 -16.78 4.62 -14.95
N GLN A 236 -17.54 5.60 -14.41
CA GLN A 236 -18.83 6.02 -14.93
C GLN A 236 -18.75 7.25 -15.83
N ALA A 237 -17.58 7.91 -15.88
CA ALA A 237 -17.40 9.09 -16.73
C ALA A 237 -17.58 8.74 -18.21
N GLU A 238 -18.43 9.50 -18.91
CA GLU A 238 -18.65 9.35 -20.36
C GLU A 238 -17.34 9.54 -21.13
N ARG A 239 -16.51 10.48 -20.66
CA ARG A 239 -15.22 10.79 -21.29
C ARG A 239 -14.21 11.33 -20.30
N TYR A 240 -12.95 11.05 -20.60
CA TYR A 240 -11.80 11.68 -19.94
C TYR A 240 -10.64 11.81 -20.93
N THR A 241 -9.83 12.82 -20.75
CA THR A 241 -8.75 13.16 -21.69
C THR A 241 -7.42 13.26 -20.98
N HIS A 242 -6.43 12.54 -21.48
CA HIS A 242 -5.04 12.70 -21.10
C HIS A 242 -4.33 13.62 -22.11
N VAL A 243 -3.87 14.76 -21.63
CA VAL A 243 -3.15 15.74 -22.45
C VAL A 243 -1.66 15.39 -22.45
N MET A 244 -1.09 15.17 -23.61
CA MET A 244 0.32 14.80 -23.79
C MET A 244 1.04 15.76 -24.71
N THR A 245 2.28 16.08 -24.36
CA THR A 245 3.17 16.82 -25.27
C THR A 245 4.19 15.85 -25.89
N ARG A 246 4.21 15.75 -27.22
CA ARG A 246 5.12 14.88 -27.96
C ARG A 246 5.92 15.66 -28.98
N SER A 247 7.19 15.27 -29.23
CA SER A 247 7.97 15.83 -30.32
C SER A 247 7.56 15.21 -31.65
N THR A 248 7.71 15.94 -32.74
CA THR A 248 7.47 15.45 -34.11
C THR A 248 8.16 14.10 -34.38
N ASN A 249 9.41 13.94 -33.90
CA ASN A 249 10.12 12.67 -34.05
C ASN A 249 9.49 11.50 -33.27
N GLN A 250 8.89 11.75 -32.07
CA GLN A 250 8.19 10.70 -31.31
C GLN A 250 6.92 10.26 -32.04
N ILE A 251 6.19 11.21 -32.61
CA ILE A 251 4.98 10.94 -33.40
C ILE A 251 5.36 10.13 -34.65
N LYS A 252 6.40 10.57 -35.39
CA LYS A 252 6.84 9.85 -36.60
C LYS A 252 7.26 8.39 -36.30
N LYS A 253 7.91 8.14 -35.17
CA LYS A 253 8.22 6.78 -34.75
C LYS A 253 6.97 5.90 -34.52
N LEU A 254 5.89 6.50 -34.05
CA LEU A 254 4.62 5.80 -33.82
C LEU A 254 3.85 5.61 -35.13
N GLN A 255 3.96 6.57 -36.06
CA GLN A 255 3.44 6.43 -37.42
C GLN A 255 4.14 5.28 -38.18
N VAL A 256 5.45 5.24 -38.19
CA VAL A 256 6.23 4.15 -38.83
C VAL A 256 5.91 2.76 -38.25
N ARG A 257 5.46 2.70 -36.98
CA ARG A 257 5.05 1.45 -36.33
C ARG A 257 3.57 1.08 -36.57
N GLY A 258 2.86 1.87 -37.36
CA GLY A 258 1.43 1.65 -37.60
C GLY A 258 0.53 1.96 -36.41
N PHE A 259 1.07 2.59 -35.34
CA PHE A 259 0.26 2.96 -34.20
C PHE A 259 -0.55 4.25 -34.45
N TYR A 260 0.01 5.20 -35.17
CA TYR A 260 -0.67 6.41 -35.60
C TYR A 260 -0.73 6.44 -37.13
N ARG A 261 -1.82 6.96 -37.65
CA ARG A 261 -2.02 7.19 -39.08
C ARG A 261 -0.88 8.06 -39.64
N ASP A 262 -0.37 7.73 -40.84
CA ASP A 262 0.73 8.52 -41.48
C ASP A 262 0.19 9.78 -42.11
N VAL A 263 0.08 10.83 -41.32
CA VAL A 263 -0.37 12.17 -41.75
C VAL A 263 0.71 13.19 -41.42
N GLU A 264 0.90 14.15 -42.33
CA GLU A 264 1.80 15.28 -42.09
C GLU A 264 1.16 16.27 -41.11
N LEU A 265 1.77 16.41 -39.93
CA LEU A 265 1.36 17.37 -38.93
C LEU A 265 2.23 18.63 -38.97
N THR A 266 1.58 19.76 -38.90
CA THR A 266 2.29 21.04 -38.76
C THR A 266 2.42 21.36 -37.27
N PRO A 267 3.64 21.60 -36.75
CA PRO A 267 3.79 22.00 -35.35
C PRO A 267 2.98 23.24 -35.05
N SER A 268 2.21 23.20 -33.99
CA SER A 268 1.33 24.29 -33.59
C SER A 268 1.79 24.89 -32.26
N PHE A 269 1.29 26.09 -31.98
CA PHE A 269 1.51 26.71 -30.67
C PHE A 269 0.88 25.85 -29.58
N ILE A 270 1.72 25.39 -28.65
CA ILE A 270 1.25 24.70 -27.48
C ILE A 270 0.72 25.72 -26.48
N GLU A 271 -0.54 25.63 -26.15
CA GLU A 271 -1.13 26.43 -25.10
C GLU A 271 -0.45 26.08 -23.77
N SER A 272 0.12 27.08 -23.08
CA SER A 272 0.75 26.86 -21.79
C SER A 272 -0.31 26.64 -20.74
N ASN A 273 -0.06 25.64 -19.87
CA ASN A 273 -0.91 25.44 -18.69
C ASN A 273 -0.36 26.33 -17.56
N PRO A 274 -1.17 27.26 -16.98
CA PRO A 274 -0.72 28.16 -15.91
C PRO A 274 -0.10 27.41 -14.72
N ILE A 275 -0.62 26.25 -14.38
CA ILE A 275 -0.13 25.39 -13.29
C ILE A 275 1.28 24.87 -13.63
N THR A 276 1.47 24.37 -14.85
CA THR A 276 2.78 23.88 -15.32
C THR A 276 3.81 25.01 -15.40
N ASP A 277 3.41 26.18 -15.89
CA ASP A 277 4.27 27.36 -15.91
C ASP A 277 4.68 27.76 -14.50
N LYS A 278 3.76 27.69 -13.51
CA LYS A 278 4.05 27.95 -12.12
C LYS A 278 5.04 26.95 -11.51
N PHE A 279 4.91 25.67 -11.82
CA PHE A 279 5.90 24.66 -11.41
C PHE A 279 7.28 24.91 -12.03
N ASN A 280 7.33 25.35 -13.30
CA ASN A 280 8.57 25.72 -13.97
C ASN A 280 9.22 26.94 -13.29
N ASP A 281 8.45 27.95 -12.96
CA ASP A 281 8.92 29.15 -12.23
C ASP A 281 9.48 28.77 -10.85
N ILE A 282 8.76 27.94 -10.06
CA ILE A 282 9.22 27.41 -8.78
C ILE A 282 10.51 26.58 -8.96
N GLY A 283 10.60 25.80 -10.01
CA GLY A 283 11.79 25.00 -10.35
C GLY A 283 12.95 25.80 -10.91
N GLY A 284 12.76 27.10 -11.20
CA GLY A 284 13.75 27.94 -11.87
C GLY A 284 14.04 27.50 -13.31
N VAL A 285 13.10 26.80 -13.94
CA VAL A 285 13.21 26.32 -15.30
C VAL A 285 12.52 27.31 -16.23
N SER A 286 13.30 28.06 -17.02
CA SER A 286 12.70 28.80 -18.10
C SER A 286 12.33 27.83 -19.22
N PRO A 287 11.08 27.83 -19.71
CA PRO A 287 10.72 27.00 -20.85
C PRO A 287 11.64 27.34 -22.02
N SER A 288 12.49 26.39 -22.38
CA SER A 288 13.45 26.57 -23.51
C SER A 288 12.66 26.68 -24.80
N GLY A 289 13.25 27.40 -25.76
CA GLY A 289 12.62 27.72 -27.06
C GLY A 289 12.33 26.55 -28.02
N ASP A 290 12.54 25.27 -27.54
CA ASP A 290 12.21 24.07 -28.31
C ASP A 290 10.69 23.74 -28.34
N LYS A 291 9.83 24.74 -28.12
CA LYS A 291 8.37 24.57 -28.31
C LYS A 291 7.98 24.43 -29.79
N GLU A 292 8.88 24.79 -30.72
CA GLU A 292 8.58 24.83 -32.16
C GLU A 292 8.42 23.41 -32.78
N ASP A 293 8.95 22.36 -32.15
CA ASP A 293 8.94 20.98 -32.67
C ASP A 293 8.03 20.03 -31.85
N ARG A 294 7.05 20.57 -31.16
CA ARG A 294 6.18 19.77 -30.30
C ARG A 294 4.72 19.89 -30.68
N HIS A 295 4.00 18.78 -30.45
CA HIS A 295 2.56 18.70 -30.65
C HIS A 295 1.88 18.41 -29.30
N GLN A 296 0.69 19.00 -29.12
CA GLN A 296 -0.17 18.67 -28.00
C GLN A 296 -1.20 17.65 -28.44
N LEU A 297 -1.07 16.44 -27.94
CA LEU A 297 -1.97 15.33 -28.24
C LEU A 297 -3.00 15.19 -27.13
N LEU A 298 -4.25 15.01 -27.52
CA LEU A 298 -5.36 14.67 -26.67
C LEU A 298 -5.66 13.17 -26.82
N GLU A 299 -5.35 12.37 -25.84
CA GLU A 299 -5.77 10.96 -25.75
C GLU A 299 -7.10 10.93 -25.01
N MET A 300 -8.18 10.79 -25.77
CA MET A 300 -9.55 10.83 -25.25
C MET A 300 -10.10 9.42 -25.15
N HIS A 301 -10.51 9.04 -23.96
CA HIS A 301 -11.32 7.84 -23.73
C HIS A 301 -12.76 8.27 -23.68
N VAL A 302 -13.54 7.89 -24.68
CA VAL A 302 -14.88 8.44 -24.91
C VAL A 302 -15.82 7.38 -25.47
N ASP A 303 -17.07 7.47 -25.05
CA ASP A 303 -18.13 6.66 -25.64
C ASP A 303 -18.69 7.48 -26.82
N VAL A 304 -18.55 6.93 -28.04
CA VAL A 304 -18.93 7.62 -29.28
C VAL A 304 -19.53 6.62 -30.26
N ASP A 305 -20.43 7.12 -31.07
CA ASP A 305 -21.01 6.40 -32.22
C ASP A 305 -20.21 6.78 -33.46
N LEU A 306 -19.51 5.79 -34.02
CA LEU A 306 -18.63 6.01 -35.16
C LEU A 306 -19.33 5.60 -36.43
N PRO A 307 -19.35 6.46 -37.48
CA PRO A 307 -19.89 6.11 -38.79
C PRO A 307 -19.23 4.83 -39.37
N GLY A 308 -20.02 3.86 -39.76
CA GLY A 308 -19.56 2.58 -40.29
C GLY A 308 -19.21 1.51 -39.25
N PHE A 309 -19.17 1.87 -37.95
CA PHE A 309 -18.89 0.98 -36.83
C PHE A 309 -19.98 1.05 -35.74
N GLU A 310 -21.20 1.35 -36.14
CA GLU A 310 -22.32 1.54 -35.25
C GLU A 310 -22.74 0.23 -34.59
N ASP A 311 -23.14 0.32 -33.32
CA ASP A 311 -23.70 -0.83 -32.63
C ASP A 311 -25.11 -1.09 -33.11
N PRO A 312 -25.51 -2.35 -33.39
CA PRO A 312 -26.87 -2.70 -33.84
C PRO A 312 -27.97 -2.21 -32.89
N ASP A 313 -27.66 -2.06 -31.60
CA ASP A 313 -28.58 -1.58 -30.57
C ASP A 313 -28.60 -0.05 -30.47
N GLY A 314 -27.81 0.67 -31.25
CA GLY A 314 -27.71 2.14 -31.23
C GLY A 314 -27.04 2.69 -29.98
N ILE A 315 -26.09 1.95 -29.39
CA ILE A 315 -25.35 2.32 -28.20
C ILE A 315 -24.00 2.90 -28.63
N ALA A 316 -23.62 4.04 -28.06
CA ALA A 316 -22.28 4.58 -28.23
C ALA A 316 -21.24 3.66 -27.57
N LEU A 317 -20.21 3.27 -28.29
CA LEU A 317 -19.18 2.34 -27.83
C LEU A 317 -17.95 3.07 -27.28
N PRO A 318 -17.20 2.44 -26.34
CA PRO A 318 -16.02 3.03 -25.78
C PRO A 318 -14.82 2.93 -26.75
N TYR A 319 -14.24 4.09 -27.10
CA TYR A 319 -13.05 4.18 -27.94
C TYR A 319 -11.97 5.00 -27.27
N VAL A 320 -10.72 4.78 -27.70
CA VAL A 320 -9.57 5.63 -27.39
C VAL A 320 -9.20 6.39 -28.64
N VAL A 321 -9.46 7.69 -28.65
CA VAL A 321 -9.20 8.58 -29.77
C VAL A 321 -8.02 9.48 -29.45
N THR A 322 -6.98 9.48 -30.31
CA THR A 322 -5.85 10.39 -30.17
C THR A 322 -5.93 11.46 -31.22
N ILE A 323 -5.95 12.73 -30.77
CA ILE A 323 -6.11 13.92 -31.62
C ILE A 323 -4.92 14.85 -31.43
N ASP A 324 -4.36 15.39 -32.50
CA ASP A 324 -3.47 16.53 -32.41
C ASP A 324 -4.30 17.81 -32.29
N LYS A 325 -4.28 18.44 -31.09
CA LYS A 325 -5.08 19.63 -30.82
C LYS A 325 -4.77 20.80 -31.74
N GLY A 326 -3.54 20.89 -32.24
CA GLY A 326 -3.10 22.00 -33.04
C GLY A 326 -3.60 22.00 -34.49
N SER A 327 -3.83 20.83 -35.04
CA SER A 327 -4.33 20.62 -36.39
C SER A 327 -5.74 20.03 -36.45
N ASP A 328 -6.37 19.74 -35.30
CA ASP A 328 -7.64 19.03 -35.19
C ASP A 328 -7.64 17.72 -36.00
N THR A 329 -6.49 17.02 -35.99
CA THR A 329 -6.29 15.81 -36.79
C THR A 329 -6.31 14.59 -35.90
N ILE A 330 -7.17 13.62 -36.21
CA ILE A 330 -7.19 12.32 -35.54
C ILE A 330 -6.02 11.46 -36.04
N LEU A 331 -5.23 10.97 -35.11
CA LEU A 331 -4.09 10.11 -35.35
C LEU A 331 -4.42 8.63 -35.20
N SER A 332 -5.32 8.30 -34.26
CA SER A 332 -5.74 6.93 -34.04
C SER A 332 -7.10 6.85 -33.37
N ILE A 333 -7.82 5.78 -33.66
CA ILE A 333 -9.05 5.37 -33.00
C ILE A 333 -8.94 3.88 -32.73
N TYR A 334 -8.92 3.51 -31.43
CA TYR A 334 -8.85 2.12 -31.02
C TYR A 334 -10.08 1.74 -30.19
N ARG A 335 -10.55 0.50 -30.34
CA ARG A 335 -11.60 -0.08 -29.51
C ARG A 335 -11.11 -0.21 -28.06
N ASN A 336 -11.95 0.11 -27.08
CA ASN A 336 -11.56 0.11 -25.68
C ASN A 336 -12.35 -0.94 -24.86
N TRP A 337 -12.51 -2.12 -25.43
CA TRP A 337 -13.15 -3.29 -24.77
C TRP A 337 -12.45 -4.57 -25.19
N ASP A 338 -12.79 -5.70 -24.59
CA ASP A 338 -12.27 -7.00 -24.97
C ASP A 338 -13.09 -7.58 -26.13
N GLU A 339 -12.46 -8.22 -27.10
CA GLU A 339 -13.11 -8.85 -28.25
C GLU A 339 -14.15 -9.90 -27.84
N GLU A 340 -13.86 -10.65 -26.75
CA GLU A 340 -14.72 -11.67 -26.20
C GLU A 340 -15.85 -11.15 -25.31
N ASP A 341 -15.85 -9.84 -24.98
CA ASP A 341 -16.85 -9.24 -24.10
C ASP A 341 -18.12 -8.85 -24.87
N GLU A 342 -19.19 -9.64 -24.70
CA GLU A 342 -20.52 -9.37 -25.28
C GLU A 342 -21.11 -8.00 -24.85
N HIS A 343 -20.70 -7.48 -23.67
CA HIS A 343 -21.22 -6.22 -23.13
C HIS A 343 -20.39 -5.00 -23.54
N LYS A 344 -19.27 -5.21 -24.24
CA LYS A 344 -18.33 -4.16 -24.66
C LYS A 344 -17.96 -3.21 -23.53
N THR A 345 -17.61 -3.79 -22.38
CA THR A 345 -17.29 -3.06 -21.16
C THR A 345 -15.99 -2.27 -21.33
N LYS A 346 -16.02 -0.98 -21.00
CA LYS A 346 -14.87 -0.08 -21.09
C LYS A 346 -13.68 -0.56 -20.26
N LYS A 347 -12.54 -0.77 -20.91
CA LYS A 347 -11.26 -1.08 -20.25
C LYS A 347 -10.72 0.14 -19.51
N GLN A 348 -10.26 -0.07 -18.30
CA GLN A 348 -9.65 0.98 -17.48
C GLN A 348 -8.13 0.98 -17.65
N HIS A 349 -7.58 2.09 -18.15
CA HIS A 349 -6.14 2.32 -18.29
C HIS A 349 -5.61 3.32 -17.27
N PHE A 350 -6.50 4.01 -16.57
CA PHE A 350 -6.15 5.02 -15.59
C PHE A 350 -6.74 4.67 -14.23
N VAL A 351 -5.99 5.00 -13.19
CA VAL A 351 -6.44 4.90 -11.80
C VAL A 351 -6.40 6.27 -11.15
N HIS A 352 -7.53 6.66 -10.55
CA HIS A 352 -7.67 7.90 -9.83
C HIS A 352 -7.28 7.74 -8.35
N TYR A 353 -6.34 8.56 -7.92
CA TYR A 353 -5.92 8.69 -6.53
C TYR A 353 -6.54 9.97 -5.95
N GLY A 354 -7.35 9.83 -4.90
CA GLY A 354 -8.03 10.94 -4.25
C GLY A 354 -7.51 11.23 -2.86
N TYR A 355 -7.30 12.50 -2.52
CA TYR A 355 -6.85 12.92 -1.18
C TYR A 355 -7.99 12.97 -0.17
N VAL A 356 -8.91 13.92 -0.31
CA VAL A 356 -10.13 14.03 0.49
C VAL A 356 -11.31 14.22 -0.44
N PRO A 357 -12.39 13.40 -0.35
CA PRO A 357 -13.55 13.53 -1.23
C PRO A 357 -14.11 14.95 -1.20
N GLY A 358 -14.30 15.53 -2.39
CA GLY A 358 -14.84 16.85 -2.60
C GLY A 358 -16.28 16.83 -3.05
N ILE A 359 -16.74 17.95 -3.61
CA ILE A 359 -18.09 18.11 -4.15
C ILE A 359 -18.15 17.70 -5.63
N GLY A 360 -17.03 17.86 -6.36
CA GLY A 360 -16.88 17.49 -7.75
C GLY A 360 -15.87 16.35 -7.93
N PHE A 361 -15.53 16.06 -9.18
CA PHE A 361 -14.58 15.01 -9.54
C PHE A 361 -13.20 15.20 -8.89
N TYR A 362 -12.70 16.45 -8.90
CA TYR A 362 -11.41 16.77 -8.27
C TYR A 362 -11.57 16.93 -6.77
N ASN A 363 -10.82 16.13 -6.04
CA ASN A 363 -10.92 16.04 -4.59
C ASN A 363 -10.36 17.28 -3.88
N LEU A 364 -10.74 17.48 -2.61
CA LEU A 364 -10.20 18.54 -1.77
C LEU A 364 -8.73 18.23 -1.41
N CYS A 365 -7.91 19.26 -1.38
CA CYS A 365 -6.47 19.21 -1.12
C CYS A 365 -6.08 20.03 0.11
N LEU A 366 -4.80 19.98 0.49
CA LEU A 366 -4.26 20.79 1.56
C LEU A 366 -4.41 22.29 1.30
N ILE A 367 -4.36 22.72 0.03
CA ILE A 367 -4.57 24.13 -0.33
C ILE A 367 -5.95 24.61 0.14
N HIS A 368 -7.00 23.82 -0.11
CA HIS A 368 -8.34 24.13 0.36
C HIS A 368 -8.42 24.16 1.90
N MET A 369 -7.71 23.25 2.57
CA MET A 369 -7.81 23.06 4.01
C MET A 369 -7.00 24.08 4.82
N ILE A 370 -5.77 24.33 4.41
CA ILE A 370 -4.80 25.16 5.16
C ILE A 370 -4.21 26.32 4.37
N GLY A 371 -4.52 26.48 3.09
CA GLY A 371 -3.96 27.54 2.23
C GLY A 371 -4.25 28.94 2.78
N GLY A 372 -5.47 29.18 3.28
CA GLY A 372 -5.81 30.45 3.94
C GLY A 372 -4.99 30.74 5.20
N LEU A 373 -4.71 29.69 6.00
CA LEU A 373 -3.85 29.81 7.19
C LEU A 373 -2.39 30.05 6.80
N ALA A 374 -1.88 29.36 5.79
CA ALA A 374 -0.54 29.55 5.26
C ALA A 374 -0.34 30.97 4.71
N LYS A 375 -1.29 31.50 3.96
CA LYS A 375 -1.31 32.88 3.47
C LYS A 375 -1.29 33.90 4.60
N SER A 376 -2.11 33.67 5.64
CA SER A 376 -2.17 34.53 6.83
C SER A 376 -0.86 34.48 7.62
N ALA A 377 -0.30 33.29 7.85
CA ALA A 377 0.99 33.10 8.52
C ALA A 377 2.13 33.82 7.75
N THR A 378 2.17 33.69 6.43
CA THR A 378 3.13 34.38 5.56
C THR A 378 2.99 35.90 5.68
N SER A 379 1.75 36.43 5.64
CA SER A 379 1.49 37.86 5.79
C SER A 379 1.95 38.40 7.13
N LEU A 380 1.64 37.69 8.22
CA LEU A 380 2.07 38.06 9.58
C LEU A 380 3.59 37.99 9.75
N LEU A 381 4.22 36.96 9.23
CA LEU A 381 5.68 36.81 9.25
C LEU A 381 6.36 37.97 8.51
N ARG A 382 5.90 38.31 7.32
CA ARG A 382 6.38 39.44 6.53
C ARG A 382 6.24 40.76 7.29
N GLN A 383 5.07 41.02 7.87
CA GLN A 383 4.82 42.23 8.69
C GLN A 383 5.73 42.31 9.89
N LEU A 384 5.98 41.21 10.59
CA LEU A 384 6.89 41.19 11.75
C LEU A 384 8.34 41.48 11.36
N VAL A 385 8.83 40.87 10.28
CA VAL A 385 10.18 41.08 9.76
C VAL A 385 10.34 42.52 9.23
N ASP A 386 9.38 43.02 8.47
CA ASP A 386 9.36 44.37 7.95
C ASP A 386 9.31 45.40 9.08
N ALA A 387 8.46 45.23 10.09
CA ALA A 387 8.43 46.09 11.28
C ALA A 387 9.75 46.04 12.02
N GLY A 388 10.39 44.88 12.14
CA GLY A 388 11.73 44.77 12.75
C GLY A 388 12.80 45.51 11.96
N THR A 389 12.76 45.40 10.64
CA THR A 389 13.66 46.13 9.73
C THR A 389 13.51 47.62 9.86
N LEU A 390 12.28 48.14 9.82
CA LEU A 390 12.00 49.57 9.98
C LEU A 390 12.34 50.11 11.38
N SER A 391 12.14 49.29 12.41
CA SER A 391 12.50 49.66 13.78
C SER A 391 14.02 49.71 13.99
N ASN A 392 14.77 48.78 13.39
CA ASN A 392 16.23 48.71 13.50
C ASN A 392 16.94 49.69 12.57
N LEU A 393 16.32 50.03 11.42
CA LEU A 393 16.83 50.97 10.43
C LEU A 393 15.84 52.12 10.23
N PRO A 394 15.60 52.94 11.27
CA PRO A 394 14.58 53.98 11.20
C PRO A 394 14.96 55.05 10.17
N GLY A 395 14.04 55.33 9.24
CA GLY A 395 14.12 56.51 8.42
C GLY A 395 13.92 57.77 9.23
N GLY A 396 14.41 58.88 8.75
CA GLY A 396 14.31 60.18 9.45
C GLY A 396 13.97 61.31 8.48
N LEU A 397 13.49 62.38 9.09
CA LEU A 397 13.29 63.67 8.41
C LEU A 397 14.43 64.59 8.74
N LYS A 398 15.04 65.22 7.75
CA LYS A 398 16.02 66.30 7.90
C LYS A 398 15.46 67.61 7.41
N THR A 399 15.80 68.68 8.12
CA THR A 399 15.46 70.06 7.66
C THR A 399 16.17 70.39 6.33
N ARG A 400 15.52 71.17 5.50
CA ARG A 400 16.00 71.47 4.15
C ARG A 400 17.40 72.15 4.10
N GLY A 401 17.86 72.68 5.16
CA GLY A 401 19.18 73.37 5.21
C GLY A 401 20.34 72.53 5.72
N LEU A 402 20.05 71.33 6.21
CA LEU A 402 21.07 70.41 6.71
C LEU A 402 21.81 69.74 5.55
N ARG A 403 23.12 69.93 5.47
CA ARG A 403 23.99 69.29 4.47
C ARG A 403 24.86 68.24 5.17
N ILE A 404 24.82 67.02 4.70
CA ILE A 404 25.65 65.88 5.15
C ILE A 404 26.61 65.59 3.99
N LYS A 405 27.91 65.57 4.27
CA LYS A 405 28.92 65.24 3.27
C LYS A 405 28.84 63.74 2.96
N GLY A 406 28.58 63.37 1.68
CA GLY A 406 28.37 61.95 1.28
C GLY A 406 26.94 61.43 1.56
N ASP A 407 25.94 62.35 1.49
CA ASP A 407 24.52 62.02 1.71
C ASP A 407 23.96 60.92 0.72
N ASP A 408 24.62 60.74 -0.42
CA ASP A 408 24.22 59.79 -1.46
C ASP A 408 24.71 58.35 -1.20
N THR A 409 25.50 58.14 -0.15
CA THR A 409 26.07 56.82 0.13
C THR A 409 25.69 56.37 1.58
N PRO A 410 25.44 55.08 1.78
CA PRO A 410 25.19 54.54 3.11
C PRO A 410 26.37 54.79 4.08
N ILE A 411 26.07 55.04 5.34
CA ILE A 411 27.08 55.22 6.39
C ILE A 411 27.59 53.85 6.81
N MET A 412 28.90 53.65 6.76
CA MET A 412 29.52 52.40 7.20
C MET A 412 29.63 52.34 8.74
N PRO A 413 29.60 51.16 9.36
CA PRO A 413 29.82 51.03 10.80
C PRO A 413 31.16 51.62 11.22
N GLY A 414 31.12 52.60 12.16
CA GLY A 414 32.32 53.33 12.65
C GLY A 414 32.70 54.54 11.82
N GLU A 415 31.94 54.92 10.79
CA GLU A 415 32.17 56.10 10.00
C GLU A 415 31.59 57.34 10.66
N PHE A 416 32.34 58.44 10.64
CA PHE A 416 31.91 59.78 11.04
C PHE A 416 31.83 60.71 9.84
N ARG A 417 30.70 61.37 9.68
CA ARG A 417 30.51 62.35 8.57
C ARG A 417 30.36 63.77 9.02
N ASP A 418 30.98 64.68 8.30
CA ASP A 418 30.85 66.12 8.52
C ASP A 418 29.42 66.54 8.17
N VAL A 419 28.83 67.37 9.05
CA VAL A 419 27.46 67.88 8.87
C VAL A 419 27.46 69.37 9.05
N ASP A 420 26.99 70.10 8.04
CA ASP A 420 26.75 71.53 8.10
C ASP A 420 25.34 71.79 8.66
N VAL A 421 25.26 72.45 9.81
CA VAL A 421 23.97 72.74 10.45
C VAL A 421 23.65 74.21 10.33
N PRO A 422 22.57 74.63 9.72
CA PRO A 422 22.21 76.05 9.59
C PRO A 422 21.64 76.65 10.90
N GLY A 423 22.46 76.69 11.87
CA GLY A 423 22.07 77.21 13.23
C GLY A 423 21.39 76.23 14.12
N GLY A 424 21.86 76.02 15.32
CA GLY A 424 21.31 75.12 16.33
C GLY A 424 22.10 73.84 16.47
N VAL A 425 21.49 72.87 17.21
CA VAL A 425 22.07 71.58 17.51
C VAL A 425 21.63 70.59 16.43
N ILE A 426 22.49 69.63 15.99
CA ILE A 426 22.16 68.58 14.99
C ILE A 426 20.85 67.89 15.34
N ARG A 427 20.61 67.65 16.63
CA ARG A 427 19.42 66.96 17.15
C ARG A 427 18.12 67.65 16.79
N ASP A 428 18.09 68.97 16.66
CA ASP A 428 16.88 69.74 16.34
C ASP A 428 16.57 69.76 14.84
N ASN A 429 17.52 69.33 14.03
CA ASN A 429 17.43 69.33 12.59
C ASN A 429 17.18 67.96 11.97
N ILE A 430 17.24 66.93 12.79
CA ILE A 430 16.99 65.54 12.39
C ILE A 430 15.95 64.95 13.36
N THR A 431 14.87 64.44 12.81
CA THR A 431 13.84 63.70 13.56
C THR A 431 13.67 62.33 12.98
N PHE A 432 13.88 61.30 13.79
CA PHE A 432 13.58 59.91 13.36
C PHE A 432 12.08 59.71 13.31
N LEU A 433 11.62 58.95 12.32
CA LEU A 433 10.23 58.50 12.24
C LEU A 433 9.99 57.51 13.39
N PRO A 434 8.89 57.70 14.14
CA PRO A 434 8.61 56.82 15.29
C PRO A 434 8.02 55.49 14.79
N TYR A 435 8.88 54.60 14.33
CA TYR A 435 8.45 53.25 14.01
C TYR A 435 8.24 52.45 15.29
N LYS A 436 7.12 51.69 15.33
CA LYS A 436 6.86 50.82 16.47
C LYS A 436 7.67 49.53 16.35
N GLU A 437 8.07 48.99 17.47
CA GLU A 437 8.66 47.66 17.55
C GLU A 437 7.69 46.57 17.06
N PRO A 438 8.19 45.43 16.57
CA PRO A 438 7.32 44.30 16.19
C PRO A 438 6.36 43.92 17.32
N SER A 439 5.08 43.80 16.99
CA SER A 439 4.03 43.53 17.98
C SER A 439 4.15 42.11 18.55
N SER A 440 4.26 41.98 19.85
CA SER A 440 4.21 40.67 20.53
C SER A 440 2.87 39.95 20.34
N VAL A 441 1.78 40.70 20.17
CA VAL A 441 0.43 40.16 19.89
C VAL A 441 0.40 39.52 18.52
N LEU A 442 1.01 40.17 17.51
CA LEU A 442 1.10 39.56 16.16
C LEU A 442 1.98 38.31 16.15
N TYR A 443 3.03 38.30 16.94
CA TYR A 443 3.88 37.11 17.10
C TYR A 443 3.12 35.94 17.75
N GLN A 444 2.34 36.22 18.79
CA GLN A 444 1.46 35.20 19.41
C GLN A 444 0.38 34.72 18.44
N LEU A 445 -0.22 35.64 17.68
CA LEU A 445 -1.21 35.29 16.65
C LEU A 445 -0.62 34.40 15.57
N LEU A 446 0.60 34.70 15.09
CA LEU A 446 1.34 33.85 14.17
C LEU A 446 1.53 32.44 14.76
N GLY A 447 1.97 32.33 16.02
CA GLY A 447 2.13 31.05 16.70
C GLY A 447 0.83 30.24 16.73
N ASN A 448 -0.29 30.88 17.07
CA ASN A 448 -1.60 30.22 17.11
C ASN A 448 -2.05 29.74 15.72
N ILE A 449 -1.92 30.58 14.68
CA ILE A 449 -2.27 30.22 13.30
C ILE A 449 -1.44 29.03 12.81
N VAL A 450 -0.13 29.03 13.12
CA VAL A 450 0.77 27.94 12.75
C VAL A 450 0.38 26.65 13.47
N GLU A 451 0.05 26.72 14.76
CA GLU A 451 -0.38 25.56 15.54
C GLU A 451 -1.73 25.01 15.03
N GLU A 452 -2.69 25.88 14.72
CA GLU A 452 -3.97 25.48 14.11
C GLU A 452 -3.76 24.85 12.74
N GLY A 453 -2.92 25.45 11.89
CA GLY A 453 -2.59 24.92 10.57
C GLY A 453 -1.96 23.53 10.65
N ARG A 454 -0.98 23.34 11.52
CA ARG A 454 -0.36 22.02 11.76
C ARG A 454 -1.36 21.00 12.28
N ARG A 455 -2.26 21.40 13.15
CA ARG A 455 -3.31 20.53 13.69
C ARG A 455 -4.31 20.12 12.61
N PHE A 456 -4.70 21.04 11.73
CA PHE A 456 -5.61 20.79 10.60
C PHE A 456 -4.97 19.90 9.55
N ALA A 457 -3.67 20.08 9.27
CA ALA A 457 -2.92 19.23 8.35
C ALA A 457 -2.58 17.85 8.94
N SER A 458 -3.10 17.52 10.12
CA SER A 458 -2.77 16.29 10.87
C SER A 458 -1.26 16.14 11.18
N MET A 459 -0.55 17.27 11.18
CA MET A 459 0.88 17.35 11.52
C MET A 459 1.12 17.61 13.01
N ALA A 460 0.08 17.53 13.84
CA ALA A 460 0.27 17.66 15.27
C ALA A 460 1.29 16.58 15.68
N ASP A 461 2.50 17.04 15.94
CA ASP A 461 3.48 16.19 16.59
C ASP A 461 2.82 15.68 17.87
N LEU A 462 2.64 14.40 17.94
CA LEU A 462 2.50 13.75 19.21
C LEU A 462 3.80 14.13 19.94
N LYS A 463 3.73 15.14 20.79
CA LYS A 463 4.85 15.48 21.65
C LYS A 463 5.03 14.32 22.62
N VAL A 464 5.71 13.29 22.10
CA VAL A 464 6.13 12.13 22.90
C VAL A 464 6.94 12.61 24.10
N ALA A 465 7.57 13.80 23.99
CA ALA A 465 8.25 14.45 25.08
C ALA A 465 7.33 15.00 26.19
N ASP A 466 6.07 15.34 25.90
CA ASP A 466 5.08 15.79 26.88
C ASP A 466 4.27 14.61 27.48
N MET A 467 4.46 13.40 26.98
CA MET A 467 3.89 12.19 27.58
C MET A 467 4.73 11.82 28.80
N ASN A 468 4.10 11.78 29.96
CA ASN A 468 4.72 11.27 31.16
C ASN A 468 5.42 9.94 30.86
N GLN A 469 6.71 9.84 31.15
CA GLN A 469 7.50 8.61 30.96
C GLN A 469 6.92 7.38 31.68
N GLU A 470 5.93 7.59 32.54
CA GLU A 470 5.21 6.56 33.30
C GLU A 470 3.87 6.15 32.67
N ALA A 471 3.50 6.70 31.49
CA ALA A 471 2.22 6.31 30.86
C ALA A 471 2.27 4.84 30.43
N PRO A 472 1.24 4.01 30.77
CA PRO A 472 1.17 2.62 30.34
C PRO A 472 1.22 2.54 28.80
N VAL A 473 1.99 1.59 28.27
CA VAL A 473 2.19 1.38 26.82
C VAL A 473 0.87 1.36 26.06
N GLY A 474 -0.19 0.78 26.64
CA GLY A 474 -1.51 0.72 26.03
C GLY A 474 -2.17 2.11 25.87
N THR A 475 -1.95 3.03 26.80
CA THR A 475 -2.48 4.41 26.72
C THR A 475 -1.76 5.19 25.64
N THR A 476 -0.45 5.04 25.55
CA THR A 476 0.38 5.66 24.50
C THR A 476 -0.05 5.21 23.12
N LEU A 477 -0.27 3.90 22.94
CA LEU A 477 -0.75 3.32 21.68
C LEU A 477 -2.15 3.81 21.30
N ALA A 478 -3.09 3.88 22.25
CA ALA A 478 -4.44 4.37 22.00
C ALA A 478 -4.45 5.86 21.59
N ILE A 479 -3.55 6.68 22.15
CA ILE A 479 -3.38 8.09 21.76
C ILE A 479 -2.77 8.18 20.37
N MET A 480 -1.77 7.38 20.05
CA MET A 480 -1.16 7.31 18.71
C MET A 480 -2.19 6.86 17.66
N GLU A 481 -2.96 5.82 17.95
CA GLU A 481 -4.02 5.35 17.07
C GLU A 481 -5.08 6.43 16.80
N ARG A 482 -5.49 7.15 17.85
CA ARG A 482 -6.45 8.24 17.69
C ARG A 482 -5.91 9.41 16.87
N ALA A 483 -4.64 9.75 17.02
CA ALA A 483 -4.00 10.82 16.26
C ALA A 483 -3.82 10.47 14.78
N MET A 484 -3.62 9.18 14.47
CA MET A 484 -3.44 8.71 13.09
C MET A 484 -4.75 8.46 12.33
N LYS A 485 -5.93 8.60 12.95
CA LYS A 485 -7.23 8.30 12.30
C LYS A 485 -7.50 9.08 11.02
N VAL A 486 -7.14 10.35 10.96
CA VAL A 486 -7.37 11.17 9.75
C VAL A 486 -6.44 10.72 8.63
N GLN A 487 -5.18 10.48 8.96
CA GLN A 487 -4.18 9.99 8.01
C GLN A 487 -4.52 8.58 7.52
N SER A 488 -5.01 7.70 8.40
CA SER A 488 -5.44 6.35 8.02
C SER A 488 -6.63 6.35 7.03
N ALA A 489 -7.51 7.35 7.11
CA ALA A 489 -8.61 7.49 6.14
C ALA A 489 -8.11 7.91 4.74
N ILE A 490 -7.07 8.74 4.66
CA ILE A 490 -6.43 9.09 3.38
C ILE A 490 -5.67 7.88 2.84
N GLN A 491 -4.92 7.19 3.70
CA GLN A 491 -4.21 5.96 3.34
C GLN A 491 -5.16 4.86 2.86
N ALA A 492 -6.35 4.73 3.46
CA ALA A 492 -7.36 3.77 3.02
C ALA A 492 -7.82 4.02 1.58
N ARG A 493 -7.95 5.29 1.17
CA ARG A 493 -8.28 5.66 -0.22
C ARG A 493 -7.13 5.34 -1.17
N ILE A 494 -5.91 5.72 -0.79
CA ILE A 494 -4.71 5.38 -1.58
C ILE A 494 -4.58 3.86 -1.72
N HIS A 495 -4.83 3.11 -0.66
CA HIS A 495 -4.82 1.65 -0.68
C HIS A 495 -5.87 1.08 -1.65
N ALA A 496 -7.08 1.66 -1.69
CA ALA A 496 -8.12 1.24 -2.62
C ALA A 496 -7.70 1.50 -4.08
N SER A 497 -7.11 2.67 -4.36
CA SER A 497 -6.59 3.01 -5.70
C SER A 497 -5.39 2.13 -6.09
N LEU A 498 -4.47 1.84 -5.16
CA LEU A 498 -3.37 0.89 -5.40
C LEU A 498 -3.88 -0.52 -5.70
N LYS A 499 -4.95 -0.95 -5.04
CA LYS A 499 -5.56 -2.24 -5.33
C LYS A 499 -6.08 -2.31 -6.77
N GLN A 500 -6.73 -1.24 -7.26
CA GLN A 500 -7.16 -1.15 -8.66
C GLN A 500 -5.95 -1.14 -9.61
N GLU A 501 -4.90 -0.38 -9.29
CA GLU A 501 -3.66 -0.36 -10.07
C GLU A 501 -3.04 -1.74 -10.20
N TYR A 502 -2.91 -2.48 -9.10
CA TYR A 502 -2.31 -3.82 -9.13
C TYR A 502 -3.16 -4.85 -9.86
N LYS A 503 -4.48 -4.71 -9.83
CA LYS A 503 -5.38 -5.54 -10.64
C LYS A 503 -5.14 -5.33 -12.14
N ILE A 504 -5.07 -4.07 -12.58
CA ILE A 504 -4.79 -3.75 -13.99
C ILE A 504 -3.39 -4.23 -14.38
N LEU A 505 -2.39 -4.01 -13.52
CA LEU A 505 -1.03 -4.50 -13.77
C LEU A 505 -0.96 -6.03 -13.86
N ALA A 506 -1.65 -6.74 -12.98
CA ALA A 506 -1.67 -8.20 -13.00
C ALA A 506 -2.25 -8.73 -14.33
N ARG A 507 -3.34 -8.11 -14.83
CA ARG A 507 -3.92 -8.43 -16.14
C ARG A 507 -2.95 -8.15 -17.29
N ILE A 508 -2.32 -6.97 -17.32
CA ILE A 508 -1.33 -6.64 -18.34
C ILE A 508 -0.14 -7.60 -18.31
N ILE A 509 0.31 -8.01 -17.12
CA ILE A 509 1.37 -8.99 -16.96
C ILE A 509 0.93 -10.38 -17.49
N ALA A 510 -0.31 -10.78 -17.24
CA ALA A 510 -0.85 -12.02 -17.78
C ALA A 510 -0.84 -12.01 -19.30
N ASP A 511 -1.37 -10.95 -19.91
CA ASP A 511 -1.65 -10.87 -21.35
C ASP A 511 -0.39 -10.61 -22.18
N PHE A 512 0.51 -9.73 -21.74
CA PHE A 512 1.59 -9.17 -22.56
C PHE A 512 2.99 -9.62 -22.20
N THR A 513 3.21 -10.40 -21.13
CA THR A 513 4.55 -10.86 -20.79
C THR A 513 4.72 -12.36 -21.04
N SER A 514 5.99 -12.84 -21.12
CA SER A 514 6.29 -14.26 -21.39
C SER A 514 5.43 -15.21 -20.55
N PRO A 515 4.96 -16.33 -21.12
CA PRO A 515 4.15 -17.31 -20.40
C PRO A 515 4.91 -17.99 -19.23
N ASP A 516 6.24 -17.97 -19.25
CA ASP A 516 7.09 -18.61 -18.26
C ASP A 516 7.71 -17.59 -17.30
N TYR A 517 8.02 -18.04 -16.08
CA TYR A 517 8.78 -17.24 -15.13
C TYR A 517 10.24 -17.12 -15.58
N PRO A 518 10.88 -15.94 -15.46
CA PRO A 518 12.28 -15.74 -15.85
C PRO A 518 13.28 -16.31 -14.84
N TYR A 519 12.83 -16.91 -13.75
CA TYR A 519 13.64 -17.49 -12.67
C TYR A 519 12.97 -18.72 -12.06
N GLU A 520 13.75 -19.57 -11.41
CA GLU A 520 13.21 -20.69 -10.63
C GLU A 520 12.47 -20.17 -9.39
N THR A 521 11.23 -20.59 -9.22
CA THR A 521 10.38 -20.11 -8.11
C THR A 521 10.59 -20.97 -6.87
N ASP A 522 10.74 -20.34 -5.69
CA ASP A 522 10.86 -21.05 -4.41
C ASP A 522 9.57 -21.80 -4.01
N ALA A 523 8.44 -21.45 -4.63
CA ALA A 523 7.10 -22.01 -4.35
C ALA A 523 6.72 -23.15 -5.32
N GLY A 524 7.69 -23.94 -5.81
CA GLY A 524 7.46 -25.05 -6.73
C GLY A 524 7.40 -24.66 -8.20
N GLU A 525 7.35 -25.64 -9.08
CA GLU A 525 7.20 -25.43 -10.52
C GLU A 525 5.77 -24.93 -10.83
N GLY A 526 5.66 -23.86 -11.63
CA GLY A 526 4.39 -23.30 -12.09
C GLY A 526 4.58 -22.58 -13.43
N ILE A 527 3.53 -22.56 -14.22
CA ILE A 527 3.47 -21.81 -15.47
C ILE A 527 2.82 -20.47 -15.16
N LYS A 528 3.50 -19.37 -15.47
CA LYS A 528 3.01 -18.02 -15.16
C LYS A 528 1.63 -17.75 -15.76
N ALA A 529 1.40 -18.17 -17.01
CA ALA A 529 0.11 -17.96 -17.68
C ALA A 529 -1.07 -18.65 -16.97
N GLU A 530 -0.82 -19.77 -16.27
CA GLU A 530 -1.84 -20.47 -15.49
C GLU A 530 -2.00 -19.88 -14.08
N ASP A 531 -0.94 -19.27 -13.56
CA ASP A 531 -0.94 -18.71 -12.21
C ASP A 531 -1.69 -17.38 -12.12
N PHE A 532 -1.66 -16.56 -13.18
CA PHE A 532 -2.35 -15.26 -13.25
C PHE A 532 -3.80 -15.44 -13.70
N ASP A 533 -4.58 -16.14 -12.90
CA ASP A 533 -6.02 -16.26 -13.07
C ASP A 533 -6.79 -15.33 -12.11
N ASP A 534 -8.05 -15.04 -12.41
CA ASP A 534 -8.89 -14.13 -11.60
C ASP A 534 -9.23 -14.67 -10.21
N ARG A 535 -8.76 -15.85 -9.83
CA ARG A 535 -8.99 -16.48 -8.52
C ARG A 535 -8.08 -15.94 -7.42
N ILE A 536 -7.00 -15.27 -7.78
CA ILE A 536 -6.05 -14.66 -6.83
C ILE A 536 -6.22 -13.15 -6.86
N ASP A 537 -6.63 -12.58 -5.73
CA ASP A 537 -6.75 -11.13 -5.58
C ASP A 537 -5.39 -10.54 -5.18
N VAL A 538 -4.92 -9.58 -5.95
CA VAL A 538 -3.68 -8.85 -5.71
C VAL A 538 -3.99 -7.59 -4.93
N ILE A 539 -3.42 -7.45 -3.74
CA ILE A 539 -3.69 -6.34 -2.84
C ILE A 539 -2.39 -5.64 -2.40
N PRO A 540 -2.44 -4.35 -2.08
CA PRO A 540 -1.30 -3.66 -1.49
C PRO A 540 -0.96 -4.21 -0.09
N VAL A 541 0.32 -4.19 0.26
CA VAL A 541 0.79 -4.57 1.61
C VAL A 541 0.32 -3.58 2.67
N SER A 542 0.20 -2.30 2.30
CA SER A 542 -0.24 -1.22 3.18
C SER A 542 -1.75 -1.33 3.45
N ASP A 543 -2.14 -2.11 4.46
CA ASP A 543 -3.52 -2.13 4.94
C ASP A 543 -3.69 -1.07 6.05
N PRO A 544 -4.47 -0.01 5.82
CA PRO A 544 -4.69 1.04 6.82
C PRO A 544 -5.47 0.55 8.05
N ASN A 545 -6.15 -0.58 7.95
CA ASN A 545 -6.83 -1.24 9.06
C ASN A 545 -5.92 -2.27 9.77
N ALA A 546 -4.76 -2.57 9.19
CA ALA A 546 -3.80 -3.44 9.82
C ALA A 546 -3.24 -2.76 11.08
N SER A 547 -3.16 -3.51 12.15
CA SER A 547 -2.51 -3.06 13.38
C SER A 547 -1.06 -2.63 13.08
N THR A 548 -0.60 -1.57 13.73
CA THR A 548 0.79 -1.11 13.59
C THR A 548 1.78 -2.26 13.87
N MET A 549 2.98 -2.16 13.31
CA MET A 549 4.02 -3.17 13.53
C MET A 549 4.22 -3.47 15.03
N ALA A 550 4.20 -2.43 15.87
CA ALA A 550 4.29 -2.57 17.32
C ALA A 550 3.09 -3.34 17.92
N GLN A 551 1.88 -3.06 17.46
CA GLN A 551 0.68 -3.78 17.89
C GLN A 551 0.71 -5.25 17.44
N ARG A 552 1.14 -5.52 16.20
CA ARG A 552 1.31 -6.88 15.69
C ARG A 552 2.34 -7.66 16.51
N ILE A 553 3.49 -7.06 16.80
CA ILE A 553 4.49 -7.68 17.68
C ILE A 553 3.88 -8.04 19.05
N MET A 554 3.12 -7.13 19.66
CA MET A 554 2.46 -7.42 20.95
C MET A 554 1.38 -8.51 20.82
N GLN A 555 0.59 -8.53 19.73
CA GLN A 555 -0.39 -9.58 19.47
C GLN A 555 0.29 -10.96 19.35
N TYR A 556 1.39 -11.04 18.59
CA TYR A 556 2.16 -12.28 18.45
C TYR A 556 2.85 -12.67 19.77
N GLN A 557 3.36 -11.72 20.54
CA GLN A 557 3.89 -12.01 21.89
C GLN A 557 2.82 -12.53 22.82
N ALA A 558 1.61 -11.95 22.80
CA ALA A 558 0.48 -12.44 23.58
C ALA A 558 0.06 -13.85 23.11
N ALA A 559 0.02 -14.09 21.80
CA ALA A 559 -0.28 -15.40 21.24
C ALA A 559 0.77 -16.45 21.66
N LEU A 560 2.06 -16.10 21.64
CA LEU A 560 3.14 -16.97 22.11
C LEU A 560 3.03 -17.28 23.62
N GLN A 561 2.62 -16.30 24.44
CA GLN A 561 2.38 -16.53 25.86
C GLN A 561 1.19 -17.48 26.10
N LEU A 562 0.12 -17.37 25.32
CA LEU A 562 -1.01 -18.29 25.37
C LEU A 562 -0.61 -19.69 24.88
N ALA A 563 0.16 -19.77 23.80
CA ALA A 563 0.67 -21.02 23.25
C ALA A 563 1.60 -21.75 24.21
N ALA A 564 2.37 -21.03 25.03
CA ALA A 564 3.20 -21.61 26.09
C ALA A 564 2.37 -22.33 27.19
N GLN A 565 1.10 -21.91 27.41
CA GLN A 565 0.19 -22.54 28.37
C GLN A 565 -0.47 -23.80 27.80
N ALA A 566 -0.68 -23.89 26.50
CA ALA A 566 -1.35 -25.00 25.82
C ALA A 566 -0.69 -25.32 24.47
N PRO A 567 0.56 -25.81 24.46
CA PRO A 567 1.37 -25.96 23.23
C PRO A 567 0.75 -26.91 22.21
N ASN A 568 -0.08 -27.86 22.64
CA ASN A 568 -0.74 -28.83 21.75
C ASN A 568 -1.89 -28.22 20.90
N MET A 569 -2.34 -27.01 21.23
CA MET A 569 -3.43 -26.34 20.51
C MET A 569 -2.93 -25.38 19.42
N TYR A 570 -1.63 -25.10 19.37
CA TYR A 570 -1.03 -24.10 18.51
C TYR A 570 0.08 -24.72 17.65
N ASP A 571 0.16 -24.29 16.40
CA ASP A 571 1.32 -24.54 15.57
C ASP A 571 2.44 -23.56 15.95
N LEU A 572 3.29 -23.97 16.86
CA LEU A 572 4.39 -23.15 17.38
C LEU A 572 5.43 -22.79 16.30
N PRO A 573 5.88 -23.71 15.43
CA PRO A 573 6.78 -23.38 14.33
C PRO A 573 6.22 -22.28 13.43
N LEU A 574 4.96 -22.37 13.02
CA LEU A 574 4.29 -21.36 12.20
C LEU A 574 4.22 -20.01 12.93
N LEU A 575 3.86 -20.01 14.20
CA LEU A 575 3.74 -18.81 15.00
C LEU A 575 5.10 -18.11 15.19
N HIS A 576 6.16 -18.87 15.42
CA HIS A 576 7.52 -18.34 15.53
C HIS A 576 8.02 -17.79 14.19
N ARG A 577 7.76 -18.47 13.09
CA ARG A 577 8.13 -18.01 11.75
C ARG A 577 7.45 -16.69 11.43
N GLN A 578 6.14 -16.58 11.63
CA GLN A 578 5.39 -15.34 11.43
C GLN A 578 5.90 -14.20 12.30
N MET A 579 6.30 -14.48 13.55
CA MET A 579 6.92 -13.49 14.43
C MET A 579 8.28 -13.03 13.92
N MET A 580 9.10 -13.93 13.41
CA MET A 580 10.42 -13.59 12.84
C MET A 580 10.28 -12.79 11.55
N GLU A 581 9.34 -13.14 10.69
CA GLU A 581 9.00 -12.38 9.49
C GLU A 581 8.54 -10.96 9.83
N LEU A 582 7.72 -10.83 10.88
CA LEU A 582 7.23 -9.54 11.35
C LEU A 582 8.37 -8.64 11.87
N ILE A 583 9.35 -9.21 12.58
CA ILE A 583 10.54 -8.49 13.07
C ILE A 583 11.49 -8.14 11.92
N GLY A 584 11.30 -8.71 10.73
CA GLY A 584 12.12 -8.43 9.55
C GLY A 584 13.39 -9.29 9.44
N ILE A 585 13.41 -10.45 10.08
CA ILE A 585 14.53 -11.39 9.96
C ILE A 585 14.46 -12.06 8.59
N PRO A 586 15.46 -11.89 7.72
CA PRO A 586 15.48 -12.52 6.40
C PRO A 586 15.57 -14.04 6.55
N ASN A 587 14.95 -14.78 5.62
CA ASN A 587 14.93 -16.26 5.62
C ASN A 587 14.35 -16.89 6.91
N ALA A 588 13.26 -16.35 7.41
CA ALA A 588 12.56 -16.87 8.59
C ALA A 588 12.17 -18.36 8.41
N ASP A 589 11.92 -18.76 7.18
CA ASP A 589 11.66 -20.15 6.75
C ASP A 589 12.87 -21.07 6.96
N LYS A 590 14.10 -20.59 6.79
CA LYS A 590 15.32 -21.37 7.07
C LYS A 590 15.66 -21.37 8.56
N VAL A 591 15.27 -20.34 9.30
CA VAL A 591 15.50 -20.23 10.75
C VAL A 591 14.53 -21.12 11.53
N VAL A 592 13.27 -21.17 11.11
CA VAL A 592 12.22 -22.04 11.68
C VAL A 592 11.63 -22.85 10.52
N PRO A 593 12.26 -23.96 10.12
CA PRO A 593 11.68 -24.83 9.12
C PRO A 593 10.38 -25.42 9.67
N ILE A 594 9.26 -25.07 9.03
CA ILE A 594 8.00 -25.79 9.24
C ILE A 594 8.24 -27.11 8.54
N GLY A 595 8.27 -28.20 9.32
CA GLY A 595 8.70 -29.48 8.81
C GLY A 595 7.98 -29.82 7.51
N ASP A 596 8.72 -29.81 6.43
CA ASP A 596 8.33 -30.51 5.22
C ASP A 596 8.00 -31.93 5.65
N GLU A 597 6.99 -32.53 5.06
CA GLU A 597 6.68 -33.95 5.31
C GLU A 597 7.99 -34.71 5.22
N VAL A 598 8.36 -35.34 6.36
CA VAL A 598 9.61 -36.11 6.42
C VAL A 598 9.56 -37.09 5.24
N PRO A 599 10.50 -37.02 4.27
CA PRO A 599 10.40 -37.92 3.12
C PRO A 599 10.45 -39.37 3.58
N PRO A 600 9.70 -40.27 2.95
CA PRO A 600 9.73 -41.68 3.27
C PRO A 600 11.14 -42.21 3.13
N LYS A 601 11.65 -42.86 4.15
CA LYS A 601 12.98 -43.46 4.19
C LYS A 601 12.87 -45.00 4.22
N ASP A 602 13.91 -45.69 3.79
CA ASP A 602 14.03 -47.13 3.98
C ASP A 602 14.32 -47.46 5.49
N PRO A 603 14.01 -48.63 5.98
CA PRO A 603 14.12 -48.98 7.40
C PRO A 603 15.56 -48.89 7.98
N VAL A 604 16.59 -48.96 7.14
CA VAL A 604 17.97 -48.81 7.59
C VAL A 604 18.32 -47.33 7.77
N THR A 605 17.87 -46.48 6.85
CA THR A 605 18.04 -45.04 6.92
C THR A 605 17.18 -44.45 8.05
N GLU A 606 15.96 -45.01 8.31
CA GLU A 606 15.14 -44.67 9.47
C GLU A 606 15.86 -44.96 10.79
N ASN A 607 16.49 -46.13 10.90
CA ASN A 607 17.30 -46.48 12.05
C ASN A 607 18.46 -45.50 12.29
N GLN A 608 19.14 -45.06 11.22
CA GLN A 608 20.22 -44.09 11.31
C GLN A 608 19.68 -42.71 11.74
N ALA A 609 18.55 -42.28 11.18
CA ALA A 609 17.90 -41.05 11.55
C ALA A 609 17.42 -41.05 13.02
N LEU A 610 16.89 -42.16 13.52
CA LEU A 610 16.53 -42.33 14.93
C LEU A 610 17.75 -42.24 15.85
N MET A 611 18.90 -42.77 15.46
CA MET A 611 20.15 -42.65 16.20
C MET A 611 20.67 -41.22 16.25
N THR A 612 20.52 -40.44 15.17
CA THR A 612 20.89 -39.01 15.08
C THR A 612 19.80 -38.07 15.67
N GLN A 613 18.69 -38.62 16.16
CA GLN A 613 17.51 -37.88 16.67
C GLN A 613 16.81 -37.02 15.61
N GLU A 614 16.93 -37.39 14.35
CA GLU A 614 16.15 -36.80 13.29
C GLU A 614 14.69 -37.30 13.36
N PRO A 615 13.72 -36.48 12.99
CA PRO A 615 12.33 -36.90 12.94
C PRO A 615 12.12 -37.96 11.84
N VAL A 616 11.41 -39.03 12.18
CA VAL A 616 11.03 -40.10 11.26
C VAL A 616 9.52 -40.28 11.36
N LYS A 617 8.84 -40.48 10.23
CA LYS A 617 7.39 -40.66 10.13
C LYS A 617 7.07 -41.95 9.39
N VAL A 618 6.07 -42.69 9.86
CA VAL A 618 5.59 -43.90 9.19
C VAL A 618 4.52 -43.54 8.18
N TYR A 619 4.60 -44.15 6.97
CA TYR A 619 3.66 -43.96 5.89
C TYR A 619 2.84 -45.23 5.63
N GLU A 620 1.56 -45.09 5.33
CA GLU A 620 0.58 -46.17 5.18
C GLU A 620 0.97 -47.21 4.10
N TYR A 621 1.70 -46.80 3.04
CA TYR A 621 2.13 -47.67 1.94
C TYR A 621 3.42 -48.48 2.21
N GLN A 622 4.08 -48.27 3.34
CA GLN A 622 5.31 -48.96 3.69
C GLN A 622 5.02 -50.45 4.06
N ASP A 623 6.00 -51.32 3.83
CA ASP A 623 5.95 -52.69 4.34
C ASP A 623 6.28 -52.69 5.83
N HIS A 624 5.23 -52.50 6.64
CA HIS A 624 5.38 -52.36 8.08
C HIS A 624 6.01 -53.60 8.77
N ASP A 625 5.75 -54.81 8.23
CA ASP A 625 6.32 -56.03 8.79
C ASP A 625 7.81 -56.12 8.51
N ALA A 626 8.27 -55.71 7.32
CA ALA A 626 9.67 -55.63 6.98
C ALA A 626 10.40 -54.56 7.81
N HIS A 627 9.81 -53.35 7.92
CA HIS A 627 10.34 -52.26 8.74
C HIS A 627 10.49 -52.67 10.21
N MET A 628 9.47 -53.22 10.81
CA MET A 628 9.54 -53.70 12.20
C MET A 628 10.63 -54.76 12.43
N ARG A 629 10.83 -55.70 11.47
CA ARG A 629 11.94 -56.70 11.61
C ARG A 629 13.30 -56.01 11.64
N VAL A 630 13.56 -55.02 10.81
CA VAL A 630 14.81 -54.31 10.77
C VAL A 630 15.00 -53.45 12.04
N HIS A 631 13.97 -52.76 12.51
CA HIS A 631 14.02 -52.01 13.76
C HIS A 631 14.26 -52.90 14.98
N MET A 632 13.63 -54.10 14.98
CA MET A 632 13.84 -55.07 16.05
C MET A 632 15.26 -55.68 16.05
N VAL A 633 15.91 -55.84 14.89
CA VAL A 633 17.34 -56.25 14.79
C VAL A 633 18.18 -55.19 15.45
N LEU A 634 17.99 -53.92 15.17
CA LEU A 634 18.72 -52.81 15.80
C LEU A 634 18.54 -52.82 17.33
N LYS A 635 17.32 -53.01 17.81
CA LYS A 635 16.98 -53.01 19.23
C LYS A 635 17.62 -54.17 19.98
N ASN A 636 17.76 -55.36 19.34
CA ASN A 636 18.28 -56.58 19.96
C ASN A 636 19.79 -56.80 19.72
N ASP A 637 20.46 -55.89 18.95
CA ASP A 637 21.89 -55.97 18.75
C ASP A 637 22.63 -55.59 20.04
N PRO A 638 23.45 -56.50 20.63
CA PRO A 638 24.16 -56.22 21.86
C PRO A 638 25.21 -55.11 21.78
N GLN A 639 25.78 -54.90 20.60
CA GLN A 639 26.78 -53.83 20.38
C GLN A 639 26.12 -52.46 20.31
N MET A 640 25.04 -52.33 19.53
CA MET A 640 24.26 -51.11 19.43
C MET A 640 23.57 -50.78 20.75
N ALA A 641 23.03 -51.76 21.49
CA ALA A 641 22.44 -51.53 22.80
C ALA A 641 23.46 -50.95 23.80
N GLN A 642 24.75 -51.35 23.71
CA GLN A 642 25.80 -50.86 24.58
C GLN A 642 26.23 -49.42 24.18
N GLU A 643 26.30 -49.13 22.89
CA GLU A 643 26.59 -47.78 22.38
C GLU A 643 25.48 -46.76 22.74
N VAL A 644 24.23 -47.13 22.56
CA VAL A 644 23.09 -46.34 22.94
C VAL A 644 23.02 -46.10 24.46
N GLN A 645 23.30 -47.13 25.27
CA GLN A 645 23.36 -46.98 26.73
C GLN A 645 24.47 -46.05 27.21
N ASN A 646 25.58 -46.01 26.51
CA ASN A 646 26.69 -45.13 26.84
C ASN A 646 26.53 -43.70 26.33
N SER A 647 25.51 -43.44 25.43
CA SER A 647 25.21 -42.11 24.91
C SER A 647 24.39 -41.30 25.94
N PRO A 648 24.66 -40.02 26.14
CA PRO A 648 23.83 -39.13 26.98
C PRO A 648 22.34 -39.10 26.57
N ALA A 649 22.08 -39.33 25.26
CA ALA A 649 20.74 -39.37 24.66
C ALA A 649 20.12 -40.78 24.57
N GLY A 650 20.78 -41.81 25.09
CA GLY A 650 20.40 -43.22 24.90
C GLY A 650 18.95 -43.52 25.29
N GLY A 651 18.49 -42.93 26.38
CA GLY A 651 17.06 -43.07 26.79
C GLY A 651 16.07 -42.45 25.81
N ALA A 652 16.43 -41.34 25.18
CA ALA A 652 15.60 -40.68 24.20
C ALA A 652 15.55 -41.47 22.87
N ILE A 653 16.71 -41.98 22.43
CA ILE A 653 16.83 -42.81 21.20
C ILE A 653 16.02 -44.08 21.32
N MET A 654 16.13 -44.80 22.47
CA MET A 654 15.34 -46.01 22.71
C MET A 654 13.83 -45.68 22.80
N GLY A 655 13.48 -44.58 23.44
CA GLY A 655 12.09 -44.09 23.47
C GLY A 655 11.53 -43.76 22.10
N ALA A 656 12.30 -43.11 21.26
CA ALA A 656 11.93 -42.80 19.88
C ALA A 656 11.77 -44.05 19.02
N LEU A 657 12.72 -44.99 19.11
CA LEU A 657 12.65 -46.27 18.41
C LEU A 657 11.42 -47.09 18.86
N ASP A 658 11.10 -47.12 20.17
CA ASP A 658 9.91 -47.81 20.65
C ASP A 658 8.62 -47.14 20.22
N ALA A 659 8.60 -45.80 20.12
CA ALA A 659 7.48 -45.05 19.59
C ALA A 659 7.26 -45.34 18.10
N HIS A 660 8.32 -45.31 17.30
CA HIS A 660 8.29 -45.59 15.88
C HIS A 660 7.84 -47.03 15.55
N VAL A 661 8.36 -48.02 16.26
CA VAL A 661 7.91 -49.42 16.12
C VAL A 661 6.43 -49.58 16.49
N ARG A 662 5.94 -48.85 17.49
CA ARG A 662 4.50 -48.85 17.82
C ARG A 662 3.65 -48.21 16.74
N GLU A 663 4.17 -47.23 16.08
CA GLU A 663 3.48 -46.57 14.93
C GLU A 663 3.34 -47.55 13.76
N HIS A 664 4.40 -48.26 13.36
CA HIS A 664 4.31 -49.36 12.40
C HIS A 664 3.31 -50.45 12.83
N LEU A 665 3.33 -50.82 14.08
CA LEU A 665 2.38 -51.83 14.65
C LEU A 665 0.94 -51.34 14.56
N ALA A 666 0.70 -50.04 14.75
CA ALA A 666 -0.65 -49.48 14.63
C ALA A 666 -1.18 -49.59 13.16
N PHE A 667 -0.34 -49.39 12.17
CA PHE A 667 -0.71 -49.61 10.76
C PHE A 667 -0.95 -51.08 10.44
N VAL A 668 -0.19 -52.01 10.99
CA VAL A 668 -0.44 -53.45 10.85
C VAL A 668 -1.79 -53.82 11.43
N PHE A 669 -2.12 -53.33 12.65
CA PHE A 669 -3.42 -53.56 13.28
C PHE A 669 -4.54 -52.92 12.46
N ARG A 670 -4.34 -51.75 11.92
CA ARG A 670 -5.32 -51.09 11.05
C ARG A 670 -5.64 -51.96 9.82
N ARG A 671 -4.62 -52.50 9.17
CA ARG A 671 -4.78 -53.39 8.02
C ARG A 671 -5.50 -54.68 8.39
N GLN A 672 -5.20 -55.26 9.54
CA GLN A 672 -5.93 -56.43 10.05
C GLN A 672 -7.40 -56.12 10.30
N VAL A 673 -7.69 -54.97 10.86
CA VAL A 673 -9.07 -54.54 11.10
C VAL A 673 -9.80 -54.27 9.78
N GLU A 674 -9.17 -53.70 8.80
CA GLU A 674 -9.71 -53.49 7.46
C GLU A 674 -10.02 -54.81 6.73
N GLU A 675 -9.14 -55.82 6.87
CA GLU A 675 -9.38 -57.15 6.36
C GLU A 675 -10.58 -57.86 7.06
N GLU A 676 -10.71 -57.69 8.40
CA GLU A 676 -11.83 -58.25 9.14
C GLU A 676 -13.16 -57.51 8.94
N LEU A 677 -13.11 -56.18 8.70
CA LEU A 677 -14.27 -55.36 8.39
C LEU A 677 -14.72 -55.52 6.92
N GLY A 678 -13.80 -55.88 6.02
CA GLY A 678 -14.05 -55.94 4.60
C GLY A 678 -14.29 -54.58 3.93
N ALA A 679 -13.85 -53.49 4.60
CA ALA A 679 -13.95 -52.11 4.11
C ALA A 679 -12.70 -51.31 4.55
N GLU A 680 -12.21 -50.42 3.68
CA GLU A 680 -11.12 -49.52 4.01
C GLU A 680 -11.57 -48.49 5.04
N LEU A 681 -10.74 -48.25 6.05
CA LEU A 681 -10.97 -47.23 7.05
C LEU A 681 -10.58 -45.85 6.48
N PRO A 682 -11.35 -44.77 6.79
CA PRO A 682 -10.98 -43.42 6.36
C PRO A 682 -9.59 -43.04 6.92
N PRO A 683 -8.87 -42.12 6.25
CA PRO A 683 -7.55 -41.64 6.71
C PRO A 683 -7.53 -41.21 8.15
N MET A 684 -6.40 -41.39 8.85
CA MET A 684 -6.26 -41.00 10.26
C MET A 684 -6.60 -39.51 10.46
N GLY A 685 -7.53 -39.23 11.38
CA GLY A 685 -7.98 -37.88 11.71
C GLY A 685 -9.33 -37.49 11.10
N GLN A 686 -9.91 -38.30 10.23
CA GLN A 686 -11.29 -38.09 9.75
C GLN A 686 -12.29 -38.83 10.65
N PRO A 687 -13.50 -38.28 10.83
CA PRO A 687 -14.54 -38.95 11.61
C PRO A 687 -14.97 -40.26 10.93
N LEU A 688 -15.04 -41.34 11.71
CA LEU A 688 -15.50 -42.64 11.24
C LEU A 688 -17.00 -42.60 11.00
N PRO A 689 -17.51 -43.28 9.96
CA PRO A 689 -18.94 -43.53 9.80
C PRO A 689 -19.48 -44.33 10.96
N GLU A 690 -20.70 -44.02 11.41
CA GLU A 690 -21.29 -44.60 12.64
C GLU A 690 -21.36 -46.14 12.64
N ASP A 691 -21.62 -46.75 11.50
CA ASP A 691 -21.67 -48.21 11.32
C ASP A 691 -20.29 -48.86 11.43
N VAL A 692 -19.25 -48.18 10.94
CA VAL A 692 -17.86 -48.65 11.00
C VAL A 692 -17.35 -48.51 12.42
N GLU A 693 -17.68 -47.40 13.11
CA GLU A 693 -17.28 -47.17 14.50
C GLU A 693 -17.85 -48.25 15.45
N LYS A 694 -19.13 -48.61 15.29
CA LYS A 694 -19.78 -49.65 16.11
C LYS A 694 -19.14 -51.04 15.93
N ARG A 695 -18.84 -51.44 14.68
CA ARG A 695 -18.15 -52.69 14.37
C ARG A 695 -16.72 -52.70 14.90
N LEU A 696 -15.99 -51.62 14.69
CA LEU A 696 -14.62 -51.42 15.16
C LEU A 696 -14.55 -51.49 16.69
N SER A 697 -15.46 -50.80 17.36
CA SER A 697 -15.53 -50.82 18.86
C SER A 697 -15.79 -52.22 19.38
N THR A 698 -16.61 -53.03 18.72
CA THR A 698 -16.88 -54.40 19.09
C THR A 698 -15.64 -55.30 18.91
N LEU A 699 -14.95 -55.18 17.76
CA LEU A 699 -13.73 -55.93 17.48
C LEU A 699 -12.58 -55.57 18.43
N ILE A 700 -12.43 -54.30 18.78
CA ILE A 700 -11.41 -53.83 19.74
C ILE A 700 -11.76 -54.35 21.17
N ALA A 701 -13.02 -54.39 21.54
CA ALA A 701 -13.44 -54.94 22.85
C ALA A 701 -13.14 -56.44 22.94
N ASP A 702 -13.45 -57.20 21.88
CA ASP A 702 -13.15 -58.66 21.86
C ASP A 702 -11.62 -58.92 21.87
N ALA A 703 -10.84 -58.13 21.13
CA ALA A 703 -9.38 -58.22 21.17
C ALA A 703 -8.78 -57.84 22.53
N ALA A 704 -9.36 -56.85 23.21
CA ALA A 704 -8.94 -56.42 24.55
C ALA A 704 -9.23 -57.49 25.59
N ASP A 705 -10.40 -58.18 25.51
CA ASP A 705 -10.75 -59.28 26.38
C ASP A 705 -9.84 -60.49 26.18
N GLN A 706 -9.48 -60.79 24.94
CA GLN A 706 -8.48 -61.83 24.64
C GLN A 706 -7.08 -61.49 25.18
N MET A 707 -6.65 -60.25 25.08
CA MET A 707 -5.38 -59.79 25.64
C MET A 707 -5.39 -59.81 27.18
N MET A 708 -6.48 -59.38 27.80
CA MET A 708 -6.65 -59.46 29.26
C MET A 708 -6.64 -60.91 29.73
N GLY A 709 -7.32 -61.82 29.05
CA GLY A 709 -7.28 -63.24 29.33
C GLY A 709 -5.88 -63.85 29.28
N LYS A 710 -5.07 -63.48 28.21
CA LYS A 710 -3.67 -63.91 28.09
C LYS A 710 -2.76 -63.30 29.16
N LYS A 711 -2.95 -62.02 29.48
CA LYS A 711 -2.20 -61.37 30.58
C LYS A 711 -2.53 -61.94 31.94
N GLN A 712 -3.78 -62.30 32.23
CA GLN A 712 -4.17 -62.98 33.45
C GLN A 712 -3.55 -64.38 33.53
N GLN A 713 -3.51 -65.16 32.44
CA GLN A 713 -2.84 -66.45 32.42
C GLN A 713 -1.31 -66.31 32.60
N GLN A 714 -0.66 -65.28 32.02
CA GLN A 714 0.74 -65.03 32.24
C GLN A 714 1.04 -64.52 33.64
N ALA A 715 0.17 -63.71 34.25
CA ALA A 715 0.31 -63.23 35.62
C ALA A 715 0.14 -64.38 36.60
N ALA A 716 -0.78 -65.30 36.34
CA ALA A 716 -1.00 -66.51 37.15
C ALA A 716 0.19 -67.46 37.06
N ALA A 717 0.82 -67.61 35.87
CA ALA A 717 2.00 -68.45 35.69
C ALA A 717 3.25 -67.77 36.35
N GLN A 718 3.38 -66.45 36.34
CA GLN A 718 4.44 -65.73 37.04
C GLN A 718 4.26 -65.77 38.57
N GLN A 719 3.01 -65.74 39.08
CA GLN A 719 2.77 -65.89 40.50
C GLN A 719 3.12 -67.27 41.02
N GLN A 720 2.93 -68.36 40.24
CA GLN A 720 3.42 -69.73 40.58
C GLN A 720 4.92 -69.88 40.55
N ALA A 721 5.61 -69.15 39.70
CA ALA A 721 7.09 -69.15 39.60
C ALA A 721 7.76 -68.35 40.75
N GLN A 722 7.08 -67.32 41.30
CA GLN A 722 7.59 -66.44 42.35
C GLN A 722 7.42 -67.07 43.76
N GLN A 723 6.67 -68.17 43.91
CA GLN A 723 6.56 -68.83 45.23
C GLN A 723 7.73 -69.74 45.58
N GLN A 724 8.78 -69.78 44.75
CA GLN A 724 9.96 -70.68 45.02
C GLN A 724 11.29 -69.87 45.08
N GLN A 725 11.31 -68.58 45.32
CA GLN A 725 12.60 -67.86 45.47
C GLN A 725 12.68 -66.99 46.71
N ASP A 726 13.62 -67.36 47.53
CA ASP A 726 14.50 -66.69 48.48
C ASP A 726 14.03 -65.59 49.47
N PRO A 727 14.40 -65.72 50.78
CA PRO A 727 14.08 -64.75 51.89
C PRO A 727 14.77 -63.36 51.69
N ILE A 728 15.79 -63.28 50.87
CA ILE A 728 16.55 -62.00 50.62
C ILE A 728 15.71 -60.97 49.83
N ILE A 729 14.78 -61.44 49.02
CA ILE A 729 13.91 -60.60 48.25
C ILE A 729 12.78 -59.96 49.09
N GLN A 730 12.34 -60.62 50.14
CA GLN A 730 11.36 -60.05 51.06
C GLN A 730 11.94 -58.88 51.88
N MET A 731 13.20 -58.91 52.25
CA MET A 731 13.81 -57.79 52.96
C MET A 731 14.02 -56.57 52.01
N ARG A 732 14.33 -56.78 50.74
CA ARG A 732 14.39 -55.65 49.76
C ARG A 732 13.02 -55.06 49.43
N GLN A 733 11.98 -55.83 49.41
CA GLN A 733 10.59 -55.35 49.25
C GLN A 733 10.13 -54.47 50.40
N GLN A 734 10.48 -54.81 51.62
CA GLN A 734 10.21 -53.97 52.81
C GLN A 734 10.98 -52.60 52.71
N GLU A 735 12.23 -52.63 52.28
CA GLU A 735 13.04 -51.41 52.08
C GLU A 735 12.47 -50.48 50.98
N VAL A 736 11.94 -51.05 49.91
CA VAL A 736 11.28 -50.30 48.84
C VAL A 736 9.94 -49.71 49.30
N GLN A 737 9.16 -50.44 50.12
CA GLN A 737 7.94 -49.90 50.70
C GLN A 737 8.18 -48.77 51.70
N ILE A 738 9.25 -48.83 52.47
CA ILE A 738 9.65 -47.75 53.41
C ILE A 738 10.08 -46.53 52.61
N ARG A 739 10.86 -46.70 51.52
CA ARG A 739 11.24 -45.58 50.62
C ARG A 739 10.04 -44.98 49.89
N GLN A 740 9.07 -45.77 49.47
CA GLN A 740 7.83 -45.27 48.87
C GLN A 740 6.98 -44.47 49.88
N GLN A 741 6.91 -44.91 51.15
CA GLN A 741 6.23 -44.13 52.19
C GLN A 741 6.97 -42.81 52.54
N GLU A 742 8.30 -42.78 52.49
CA GLU A 742 9.08 -41.55 52.66
C GLU A 742 8.92 -40.59 51.47
N GLN A 743 8.83 -41.11 50.25
CA GLN A 743 8.51 -40.29 49.08
C GLN A 743 7.09 -39.73 49.12
N GLN A 744 6.10 -40.53 49.57
CA GLN A 744 4.75 -40.02 49.73
C GLN A 744 4.62 -38.92 50.78
N ARG A 745 5.41 -39.02 51.88
CA ARG A 745 5.50 -37.99 52.92
C ARG A 745 6.16 -36.71 52.40
N LYS A 746 7.19 -36.83 51.55
CA LYS A 746 7.84 -35.66 50.89
C LYS A 746 6.89 -35.00 49.93
N THR A 747 6.17 -35.78 49.11
CA THR A 747 5.19 -35.23 48.16
C THR A 747 4.02 -34.53 48.88
N GLN A 748 3.57 -35.07 50.01
CA GLN A 748 2.54 -34.40 50.83
C GLN A 748 3.06 -33.13 51.50
N ALA A 749 4.33 -33.09 51.90
CA ALA A 749 4.97 -31.91 52.46
C ALA A 749 5.19 -30.80 51.38
N ASP A 750 5.53 -31.22 50.17
CA ASP A 750 5.68 -30.30 49.05
C ASP A 750 4.34 -29.77 48.55
N GLN A 751 3.28 -30.58 48.53
CA GLN A 751 1.90 -30.15 48.28
C GLN A 751 1.38 -29.17 49.34
N ALA A 752 1.70 -29.42 50.62
CA ALA A 752 1.34 -28.50 51.68
C ALA A 752 2.11 -27.17 51.58
N LYS A 753 3.39 -27.15 51.12
CA LYS A 753 4.12 -25.95 50.83
C LYS A 753 3.56 -25.16 49.63
N GLN A 754 3.18 -25.86 48.55
CA GLN A 754 2.53 -25.24 47.40
C GLN A 754 1.17 -24.62 47.74
N MET A 755 0.36 -25.30 48.60
CA MET A 755 -0.89 -24.71 49.08
C MET A 755 -0.65 -23.45 49.93
N LEU A 756 0.41 -23.45 50.75
CA LEU A 756 0.75 -22.28 51.57
C LEU A 756 1.28 -21.13 50.72
N GLU A 757 1.99 -21.44 49.66
CA GLU A 757 2.47 -20.44 48.66
C GLU A 757 1.32 -19.86 47.85
N GLN A 758 0.36 -20.71 47.43
CA GLN A 758 -0.88 -20.26 46.76
C GLN A 758 -1.75 -19.39 47.70
N GLN A 759 -1.84 -19.72 48.99
CA GLN A 759 -2.53 -18.87 49.94
C GLN A 759 -1.82 -17.53 50.14
N LYS A 760 -0.49 -17.51 50.14
CA LYS A 760 0.28 -16.25 50.21
C LYS A 760 0.09 -15.40 48.93
N LEU A 761 0.05 -16.01 47.74
CA LEU A 761 -0.21 -15.31 46.48
C LEU A 761 -1.64 -14.75 46.44
N ALA A 762 -2.65 -15.51 46.88
CA ALA A 762 -4.02 -15.02 46.97
C ALA A 762 -4.16 -13.83 47.94
N LEU A 763 -3.44 -13.84 49.05
CA LEU A 763 -3.43 -12.76 50.02
C LEU A 763 -2.68 -11.50 49.46
N LEU A 764 -1.70 -11.72 48.60
CA LEU A 764 -0.98 -10.65 47.90
C LEU A 764 -1.86 -10.02 46.81
N GLU A 765 -2.62 -10.84 46.07
CA GLU A 765 -3.60 -10.37 45.10
C GLU A 765 -4.74 -9.57 45.77
N GLU A 766 -5.20 -10.02 46.94
CA GLU A 766 -6.20 -9.31 47.72
C GLU A 766 -5.69 -7.95 48.21
N LYS A 767 -4.41 -7.87 48.60
CA LYS A 767 -3.76 -6.61 48.99
C LYS A 767 -3.60 -5.67 47.76
N MET A 768 -3.19 -6.19 46.62
CA MET A 768 -3.08 -5.41 45.39
C MET A 768 -4.42 -4.87 44.92
N THR A 769 -5.51 -5.67 45.02
CA THR A 769 -6.85 -5.18 44.68
C THR A 769 -7.35 -4.15 45.69
N GLN A 770 -6.93 -4.20 46.92
CA GLN A 770 -7.27 -3.20 47.95
C GLN A 770 -6.51 -1.89 47.76
N GLU A 771 -5.22 -1.95 47.36
CA GLU A 771 -4.43 -0.77 46.96
C GLU A 771 -5.00 -0.13 45.70
N GLN A 772 -5.37 -0.90 44.67
CA GLN A 772 -6.02 -0.36 43.46
C GLN A 772 -7.37 0.32 43.75
N ARG A 773 -8.13 -0.17 44.71
CA ARG A 773 -9.37 0.49 45.13
C ARG A 773 -9.11 1.80 45.90
N LEU A 774 -8.02 1.90 46.65
CA LEU A 774 -7.58 3.13 47.31
C LEU A 774 -7.09 4.15 46.30
N ASP A 775 -6.32 3.72 45.29
CA ASP A 775 -5.86 4.60 44.20
C ASP A 775 -7.01 5.16 43.37
N ILE A 776 -8.03 4.34 43.07
CA ILE A 776 -9.23 4.79 42.34
C ILE A 776 -10.04 5.79 43.19
N ALA A 777 -10.10 5.59 44.51
CA ALA A 777 -10.76 6.51 45.43
C ALA A 777 -9.99 7.85 45.55
N GLU A 778 -8.67 7.81 45.53
CA GLU A 778 -7.80 8.98 45.56
C GLU A 778 -7.86 9.76 44.23
N LEU A 779 -7.94 9.06 43.08
CA LEU A 779 -8.21 9.70 41.79
C LEU A 779 -9.58 10.36 41.73
N GLY A 780 -10.61 9.75 42.31
CA GLY A 780 -11.95 10.35 42.41
C GLY A 780 -11.97 11.61 43.27
N LEU A 781 -11.18 11.66 44.34
CA LEU A 781 -11.03 12.86 45.18
C LEU A 781 -10.27 13.97 44.46
N LYS A 782 -9.22 13.62 43.72
CA LYS A 782 -8.47 14.59 42.88
C LYS A 782 -9.33 15.17 41.76
N GLU A 783 -10.18 14.37 41.17
CA GLU A 783 -11.13 14.86 40.16
C GLU A 783 -12.17 15.82 40.75
N GLN A 784 -12.63 15.56 41.96
CA GLN A 784 -13.51 16.47 42.67
C GLN A 784 -12.78 17.79 43.05
N GLU A 785 -11.54 17.72 43.52
CA GLU A 785 -10.74 18.89 43.79
C GLU A 785 -10.50 19.75 42.53
N LEU A 786 -10.21 19.14 41.39
CA LEU A 786 -10.05 19.83 40.11
C LEU A 786 -11.35 20.48 39.64
N ARG A 787 -12.50 19.85 39.84
CA ARG A 787 -13.82 20.44 39.53
C ARG A 787 -14.10 21.65 40.44
N ILE A 788 -13.84 21.55 41.71
CA ILE A 788 -14.02 22.66 42.66
C ILE A 788 -13.08 23.83 42.33
N LYS A 789 -11.83 23.53 41.92
CA LYS A 789 -10.86 24.54 41.49
C LYS A 789 -11.28 25.26 40.21
N ALA A 790 -11.77 24.50 39.23
CA ALA A 790 -12.27 25.03 37.95
C ALA A 790 -13.54 25.90 38.18
N GLU A 791 -14.38 25.51 39.09
CA GLU A 791 -15.57 26.27 39.47
C GLU A 791 -15.22 27.55 40.26
N GLN A 792 -14.18 27.51 41.11
CA GLN A 792 -13.64 28.67 41.78
C GLN A 792 -12.97 29.67 40.82
N GLU A 793 -12.21 29.17 39.83
CA GLU A 793 -11.61 30.01 38.79
C GLU A 793 -12.68 30.65 37.90
N ARG A 794 -13.76 29.92 37.57
CA ARG A 794 -14.90 30.47 36.83
C ARG A 794 -15.63 31.56 37.60
N VAL A 795 -15.87 31.40 38.91
CA VAL A 795 -16.46 32.43 39.78
C VAL A 795 -15.54 33.64 39.91
N GLN A 796 -14.20 33.43 39.95
CA GLN A 796 -13.24 34.55 39.97
C GLN A 796 -13.19 35.29 38.63
N PHE A 797 -13.33 34.56 37.52
CA PHE A 797 -13.35 35.15 36.17
C PHE A 797 -14.65 35.97 35.97
N ASP A 798 -15.79 35.43 36.35
CA ASP A 798 -17.07 36.13 36.27
C ASP A 798 -17.07 37.36 37.16
N ALA A 799 -16.53 37.29 38.40
CA ALA A 799 -16.37 38.42 39.29
C ALA A 799 -15.42 39.52 38.77
N SER A 800 -14.37 39.11 38.03
CA SER A 800 -13.45 40.05 37.39
C SER A 800 -14.09 40.80 36.22
N GLN A 801 -14.92 40.11 35.43
CA GLN A 801 -15.70 40.70 34.34
C GLN A 801 -16.78 41.67 34.84
N GLU A 802 -17.45 41.35 35.96
CA GLU A 802 -18.39 42.28 36.59
C GLU A 802 -17.71 43.53 37.13
N LEU A 803 -16.52 43.38 37.72
CA LEU A 803 -15.69 44.49 38.18
C LEU A 803 -15.19 45.39 37.04
N GLU A 804 -14.80 44.80 35.90
CA GLU A 804 -14.43 45.56 34.70
C GLU A 804 -15.66 46.26 34.08
N GLY A 805 -16.80 45.56 34.02
CA GLY A 805 -18.08 46.16 33.58
C GLY A 805 -18.49 47.38 34.44
N ILE A 806 -18.32 47.28 35.78
CA ILE A 806 -18.60 48.38 36.72
C ILE A 806 -17.61 49.53 36.56
N LYS A 807 -16.33 49.23 36.29
CA LYS A 807 -15.32 50.27 35.99
C LYS A 807 -15.62 51.01 34.70
N LEU A 808 -16.00 50.27 33.62
CA LEU A 808 -16.36 50.85 32.33
C LEU A 808 -17.65 51.67 32.43
N GLY A 809 -18.65 51.20 33.19
CA GLY A 809 -19.89 51.95 33.47
C GLY A 809 -19.66 53.22 34.26
N ARG A 810 -18.63 53.24 35.10
CA ARG A 810 -18.26 54.44 35.92
C ARG A 810 -17.45 55.42 35.07
N GLU A 811 -16.64 55.02 34.14
CA GLU A 811 -15.93 55.86 33.16
C GLU A 811 -16.93 56.52 32.20
N ILE A 812 -17.95 55.78 31.69
CA ILE A 812 -18.98 56.30 30.81
C ILE A 812 -19.88 57.30 31.53
N ALA A 813 -20.13 57.09 32.83
CA ALA A 813 -20.88 58.04 33.68
C ALA A 813 -20.12 59.34 33.99
N MET A 814 -18.80 59.28 34.05
CA MET A 814 -17.95 60.48 34.31
C MET A 814 -17.74 61.34 33.06
N ASP A 815 -17.84 60.74 31.85
CA ASP A 815 -17.74 61.47 30.56
C ASP A 815 -19.06 62.20 30.23
N ASN A 816 -20.19 61.73 30.73
CA ASN A 816 -21.49 62.42 30.52
C ASN A 816 -21.77 63.61 31.47
N ASP A 817 -20.97 63.82 32.52
CA ASP A 817 -21.12 64.99 33.43
C ASP A 817 -20.18 66.15 33.07
N SER A 818 -19.48 66.04 31.91
CA SER A 818 -18.54 67.10 31.46
C SER A 818 -18.91 67.69 30.06
N GLU A 819 -20.19 67.60 29.62
CA GLU A 819 -20.74 68.48 28.57
C GLU A 819 -21.78 69.45 29.13
#